data_7bd39f2a8253ebbf56e9b8e8b63ed9c6
#
_entry.id   7bd39f2a8253ebbf56e9b8e8b63ed9c6
#
_cell.length_a   1.000
_cell.length_b   1.000
_cell.length_c   1.000
_cell.angle_alpha   90.00
_cell.angle_beta   90.00
_cell.angle_gamma   90.00
#
_symmetry.space_group_name_H-M   'P 1'
#
loop_
_entity.id
_entity.type
_entity.pdbx_description
1 polymer ?
#
loop_
_entity_poly.entity_id
_entity_poly.type
_entity_poly.pdbx_seq_one_letter_code
_entity_poly.pdbx_strand_id
1 'polypeptide(L)'
;MGTRERRVRSNQSDRILTQLFQESGADPQELAIAAVGGFGRGELTPGSDLDIVIIHSGTYGEKELSELVNKILYPLWDRKIDGRSVKIDHSVRTPAEMKIAAASDLKVALGLLDIRLICGSADLVADVQSDALAAWRKDANSRLVELQESLRDRHQKMGELAYLLEPDLKEARGGIRDITALRAIDRANLISVPIERISFAESLFANVRETLHLVSGRDKDKLLFQEQDKVAAALGYVDADALMSDIAQAARSVDYVLDITWYRLAHKGRDGLGRFFKKVRSTQISRDISVANKEIVIGIDVDFDRDPGIGLRAAAQAAQLGLPLSMESLERLATHLTNGGGALTHPWPREVRENLITLIGAGPAMVQIFEALDQEEIIFHWIPEWRSVRSLPQRNVLHRHTVDRHMVETAVHAAALTRKVHRPDLLLFGALFHDIGKGTEEDHSERGERLIAPLAARIGFPPADIATIQLLVKHHLLLSATATRRDLDDPATIASVVEAIPDLQTLELLHALSIADGEATGRAAWTDWKAALVEGLVTKVKIALTDNTIAQQPDLTDSQRIAAESGAFTVAIKDRGNLYAIEIVIADQPGLLSTVAGVLNLLRLDVRSARTKSHGNSAVMEWIVIPDPHAPDRKSTRLNSSH
;
A
#
# COMPACT_ATOMS: atom_id res chain seq x y z
N MET A 1 21.27 -11.09 15.91
CA MET A 1 20.94 -10.07 16.93
C MET A 1 19.43 -10.07 17.10
N GLY A 2 18.91 -9.77 18.25
CA GLY A 2 17.50 -9.43 18.34
C GLY A 2 16.75 -10.08 19.51
N THR A 3 16.25 -11.29 19.41
CA THR A 3 15.42 -11.91 20.48
C THR A 3 16.20 -12.11 21.78
N ARG A 4 17.49 -12.45 21.70
CA ARG A 4 18.35 -12.66 22.87
C ARG A 4 18.62 -11.34 23.59
N GLU A 5 18.95 -10.30 22.86
CA GLU A 5 19.26 -8.96 23.37
C GLU A 5 18.04 -8.32 24.05
N ARG A 6 16.85 -8.43 23.44
CA ARG A 6 15.60 -7.95 24.04
C ARG A 6 15.28 -8.68 25.34
N ARG A 7 15.48 -10.00 25.39
CA ARG A 7 15.28 -10.80 26.60
C ARG A 7 16.32 -10.45 27.67
N VAL A 8 17.58 -10.22 27.29
CA VAL A 8 18.63 -9.78 28.23
C VAL A 8 18.26 -8.44 28.86
N ARG A 9 17.77 -7.48 28.06
CA ARG A 9 17.33 -6.16 28.53
C ARG A 9 16.12 -6.27 29.46
N SER A 10 15.13 -7.07 29.09
CA SER A 10 13.97 -7.33 29.95
C SER A 10 14.39 -7.95 31.29
N ASN A 11 15.28 -8.96 31.28
CA ASN A 11 15.81 -9.58 32.50
C ASN A 11 16.64 -8.60 33.35
N GLN A 12 17.34 -7.67 32.72
CA GLN A 12 18.07 -6.62 33.45
C GLN A 12 17.11 -5.67 34.16
N SER A 13 16.03 -5.26 33.46
CA SER A 13 14.98 -4.43 34.05
C SER A 13 14.26 -5.16 35.19
N ASP A 14 13.97 -6.45 35.03
CA ASP A 14 13.39 -7.29 36.08
C ASP A 14 14.27 -7.32 37.34
N ARG A 15 15.60 -7.50 37.19
CA ARG A 15 16.52 -7.49 38.33
C ARG A 15 16.55 -6.15 39.06
N ILE A 16 16.54 -5.05 38.32
CA ILE A 16 16.51 -3.70 38.89
C ILE A 16 15.23 -3.52 39.71
N LEU A 17 14.07 -3.85 39.12
CA LEU A 17 12.77 -3.74 39.80
C LEU A 17 12.69 -4.64 41.03
N THR A 18 13.21 -5.87 40.94
CA THR A 18 13.27 -6.82 42.08
C THR A 18 14.12 -6.29 43.21
N GLN A 19 15.28 -5.71 42.90
CA GLN A 19 16.15 -5.09 43.90
C GLN A 19 15.44 -3.92 44.60
N LEU A 20 14.85 -3.00 43.85
CA LEU A 20 14.14 -1.84 44.41
C LEU A 20 12.91 -2.27 45.23
N PHE A 21 12.23 -3.31 44.83
CA PHE A 21 11.14 -3.92 45.61
C PHE A 21 11.65 -4.38 46.97
N GLN A 22 12.77 -5.14 47.02
CA GLN A 22 13.38 -5.61 48.25
C GLN A 22 13.84 -4.44 49.15
N GLU A 23 14.47 -3.40 48.56
CA GLU A 23 14.96 -2.21 49.28
C GLU A 23 13.81 -1.36 49.84
N SER A 24 12.61 -1.39 49.21
CA SER A 24 11.45 -0.67 49.68
C SER A 24 10.90 -1.15 51.02
N GLY A 25 11.16 -2.41 51.38
CA GLY A 25 10.60 -3.08 52.55
C GLY A 25 9.14 -3.54 52.35
N ALA A 26 8.62 -3.60 51.13
CA ALA A 26 7.29 -4.11 50.84
C ALA A 26 7.16 -5.60 51.20
N ASP A 27 6.00 -5.98 51.73
CA ASP A 27 5.69 -7.39 52.02
C ASP A 27 5.42 -8.13 50.70
N PRO A 28 6.21 -9.16 50.37
CA PRO A 28 6.05 -9.94 49.14
C PRO A 28 4.76 -10.78 49.09
N GLN A 29 4.01 -10.87 50.17
CA GLN A 29 2.68 -11.49 50.17
C GLN A 29 1.57 -10.50 49.83
N GLU A 30 1.77 -9.20 50.13
CA GLU A 30 0.75 -8.17 50.04
C GLU A 30 0.93 -7.24 48.81
N LEU A 31 2.10 -7.27 48.17
CA LEU A 31 2.43 -6.44 47.02
C LEU A 31 3.13 -7.26 45.92
N ALA A 32 2.84 -6.93 44.67
CA ALA A 32 3.53 -7.49 43.52
C ALA A 32 3.81 -6.42 42.48
N ILE A 33 4.93 -6.57 41.73
CA ILE A 33 5.21 -5.84 40.51
C ILE A 33 5.10 -6.81 39.33
N ALA A 34 4.32 -6.46 38.34
CA ALA A 34 4.18 -7.22 37.11
C ALA A 34 4.41 -6.34 35.88
N ALA A 35 5.00 -6.93 34.84
CA ALA A 35 5.15 -6.33 33.52
C ALA A 35 3.90 -6.57 32.67
N VAL A 36 3.54 -5.62 31.82
CA VAL A 36 2.43 -5.75 30.88
C VAL A 36 2.86 -5.38 29.45
N GLY A 37 2.03 -5.70 28.45
CA GLY A 37 2.29 -5.35 27.06
C GLY A 37 3.64 -5.89 26.53
N GLY A 38 4.42 -5.05 25.84
CA GLY A 38 5.73 -5.43 25.28
C GLY A 38 6.74 -5.87 26.33
N PHE A 39 6.73 -5.26 27.50
CA PHE A 39 7.58 -5.68 28.63
C PHE A 39 7.12 -7.03 29.20
N GLY A 40 5.80 -7.24 29.30
CA GLY A 40 5.25 -8.53 29.71
C GLY A 40 5.69 -9.68 28.80
N ARG A 41 5.78 -9.44 27.50
CA ARG A 41 6.27 -10.42 26.51
C ARG A 41 7.79 -10.55 26.44
N GLY A 42 8.55 -9.72 27.17
CA GLY A 42 10.03 -9.73 27.15
C GLY A 42 10.62 -9.11 25.87
N GLU A 43 9.94 -8.15 25.26
CA GLU A 43 10.25 -7.54 23.95
C GLU A 43 10.83 -6.12 24.07
N LEU A 44 11.48 -5.77 25.18
CA LEU A 44 12.04 -4.43 25.36
C LEU A 44 13.12 -4.11 24.34
N THR A 45 12.94 -3.05 23.57
CA THR A 45 13.97 -2.43 22.73
C THR A 45 14.62 -1.26 23.49
N PRO A 46 15.76 -0.71 23.02
CA PRO A 46 16.47 0.38 23.71
C PRO A 46 15.65 1.65 23.96
N GLY A 47 14.57 1.84 23.19
CA GLY A 47 13.68 2.99 23.35
C GLY A 47 12.32 2.65 23.95
N SER A 48 12.15 1.43 24.49
CA SER A 48 10.87 1.01 25.08
C SER A 48 10.66 1.60 26.47
N ASP A 49 9.42 1.98 26.75
CA ASP A 49 8.96 2.29 28.10
C ASP A 49 8.83 1.01 28.92
N LEU A 50 9.00 1.08 30.24
CA LEU A 50 8.68 0.01 31.17
C LEU A 50 7.22 0.11 31.55
N ASP A 51 6.36 -0.67 30.91
CA ASP A 51 4.94 -0.77 31.24
C ASP A 51 4.78 -1.72 32.42
N ILE A 52 4.52 -1.19 33.64
CA ILE A 52 4.40 -1.99 34.86
C ILE A 52 3.08 -1.74 35.57
N VAL A 53 2.62 -2.77 36.27
CA VAL A 53 1.51 -2.67 37.19
C VAL A 53 1.97 -3.09 38.59
N ILE A 54 1.63 -2.29 39.59
CA ILE A 54 1.85 -2.60 40.99
C ILE A 54 0.50 -3.04 41.55
N ILE A 55 0.43 -4.30 41.99
CA ILE A 55 -0.79 -4.92 42.49
C ILE A 55 -0.65 -5.09 43.99
N HIS A 56 -1.64 -4.62 44.77
CA HIS A 56 -1.65 -4.79 46.20
C HIS A 56 -2.95 -5.44 46.69
N SER A 57 -2.88 -6.12 47.83
CA SER A 57 -4.02 -6.84 48.44
C SER A 57 -5.13 -5.94 48.99
N GLY A 58 -4.84 -4.64 49.21
CA GLY A 58 -5.76 -3.68 49.85
C GLY A 58 -5.52 -3.52 51.35
N THR A 59 -4.51 -4.16 51.92
CA THR A 59 -4.18 -4.08 53.36
C THR A 59 -3.43 -2.80 53.76
N TYR A 60 -2.71 -2.20 52.80
CA TYR A 60 -1.94 -0.97 53.04
C TYR A 60 -2.83 0.27 53.17
N GLY A 61 -2.53 1.15 54.12
CA GLY A 61 -3.08 2.50 54.13
C GLY A 61 -2.57 3.35 52.96
N GLU A 62 -3.38 4.31 52.49
CA GLU A 62 -3.06 5.12 51.30
C GLU A 62 -1.66 5.80 51.38
N LYS A 63 -1.31 6.35 52.55
CA LYS A 63 -0.01 6.99 52.78
C LYS A 63 1.13 6.00 52.74
N GLU A 64 0.98 4.86 53.38
CA GLU A 64 1.99 3.78 53.41
C GLU A 64 2.24 3.21 52.03
N LEU A 65 1.16 2.92 51.27
CA LEU A 65 1.27 2.45 49.91
C LEU A 65 2.00 3.46 49.00
N SER A 66 1.66 4.74 49.13
CA SER A 66 2.30 5.82 48.38
C SER A 66 3.81 5.89 48.69
N GLU A 67 4.20 5.78 49.98
CA GLU A 67 5.61 5.76 50.39
C GLU A 67 6.36 4.57 49.82
N LEU A 68 5.78 3.37 49.83
CA LEU A 68 6.37 2.15 49.24
C LEU A 68 6.55 2.28 47.72
N VAL A 69 5.50 2.72 47.02
CA VAL A 69 5.54 2.93 45.56
C VAL A 69 6.59 3.97 45.18
N ASN A 70 6.68 5.06 45.91
CA ASN A 70 7.69 6.10 45.67
C ASN A 70 9.13 5.60 45.89
N LYS A 71 9.38 4.75 46.91
CA LYS A 71 10.68 4.12 47.11
C LYS A 71 11.10 3.21 45.94
N ILE A 72 10.13 2.61 45.26
CA ILE A 72 10.38 1.76 44.07
C ILE A 72 10.58 2.62 42.83
N LEU A 73 9.74 3.63 42.60
CA LEU A 73 9.71 4.35 41.32
C LEU A 73 10.73 5.50 41.25
N TYR A 74 10.95 6.28 42.32
CA TYR A 74 11.88 7.42 42.27
C TYR A 74 13.31 7.04 41.85
N PRO A 75 13.91 5.94 42.35
CA PRO A 75 15.24 5.54 41.91
C PRO A 75 15.32 5.12 40.45
N LEU A 76 14.17 4.75 39.82
CA LEU A 76 14.15 4.36 38.40
C LEU A 76 14.24 5.56 37.47
N TRP A 77 13.68 6.72 37.84
CA TRP A 77 13.71 7.91 36.99
C TRP A 77 15.10 8.48 36.79
N ASP A 78 15.98 8.28 37.76
CA ASP A 78 17.40 8.71 37.71
C ASP A 78 18.30 7.65 37.09
N ARG A 79 17.79 6.42 36.86
CA ARG A 79 18.61 5.32 36.31
C ARG A 79 18.67 5.38 34.78
N LYS A 80 19.79 4.84 34.29
CA LYS A 80 19.98 4.60 32.86
C LYS A 80 20.07 3.10 32.60
N ILE A 81 19.37 2.62 31.59
CA ILE A 81 19.52 1.28 31.04
C ILE A 81 20.09 1.44 29.63
N ASP A 82 21.18 0.77 29.31
CA ASP A 82 21.94 0.91 28.06
C ASP A 82 22.29 2.39 27.72
N GLY A 83 22.60 3.18 28.77
CA GLY A 83 22.98 4.60 28.65
C GLY A 83 21.81 5.58 28.43
N ARG A 84 20.58 5.10 28.40
CA ARG A 84 19.35 5.90 28.18
C ARG A 84 18.54 6.01 29.46
N SER A 85 17.89 7.16 29.65
CA SER A 85 16.94 7.37 30.75
C SER A 85 15.76 6.41 30.65
N VAL A 86 15.39 5.80 31.74
CA VAL A 86 14.27 4.88 31.83
C VAL A 86 12.97 5.67 31.78
N LYS A 87 12.07 5.30 30.87
CA LYS A 87 10.70 5.77 30.84
C LYS A 87 9.80 4.72 31.47
N ILE A 88 8.86 5.13 32.29
CA ILE A 88 7.99 4.23 33.03
C ILE A 88 6.55 4.68 32.86
N ASP A 89 5.71 3.76 32.40
CA ASP A 89 4.26 3.85 32.52
C ASP A 89 3.80 2.87 33.60
N HIS A 90 3.10 3.38 34.63
CA HIS A 90 2.74 2.55 35.77
C HIS A 90 1.31 2.80 36.26
N SER A 91 0.76 1.79 36.87
CA SER A 91 -0.48 1.92 37.64
C SER A 91 -0.39 1.12 38.94
N VAL A 92 -1.07 1.59 40.00
CA VAL A 92 -1.13 0.96 41.33
C VAL A 92 -2.59 0.64 41.61
N ARG A 93 -2.94 -0.62 41.79
CA ARG A 93 -4.34 -1.05 41.93
C ARG A 93 -4.45 -2.36 42.71
N THR A 94 -5.59 -2.56 43.34
CA THR A 94 -6.03 -3.89 43.80
C THR A 94 -6.50 -4.74 42.61
N PRO A 95 -6.60 -6.09 42.76
CA PRO A 95 -7.19 -6.95 41.73
C PRO A 95 -8.59 -6.51 41.32
N ALA A 96 -9.42 -6.06 42.27
CA ALA A 96 -10.78 -5.57 42.00
C ALA A 96 -10.80 -4.30 41.14
N GLU A 97 -9.95 -3.32 41.48
CA GLU A 97 -9.80 -2.09 40.69
C GLU A 97 -9.20 -2.38 39.30
N MET A 98 -8.29 -3.35 39.19
CA MET A 98 -7.73 -3.77 37.91
C MET A 98 -8.82 -4.33 36.99
N LYS A 99 -9.72 -5.14 37.54
CA LYS A 99 -10.87 -5.67 36.82
C LYS A 99 -11.82 -4.58 36.31
N ILE A 100 -12.09 -3.56 37.14
CA ILE A 100 -12.90 -2.40 36.73
C ILE A 100 -12.20 -1.62 35.63
N ALA A 101 -10.90 -1.35 35.76
CA ALA A 101 -10.11 -0.64 34.76
C ALA A 101 -10.06 -1.39 33.43
N ALA A 102 -9.85 -2.71 33.44
CA ALA A 102 -9.89 -3.54 32.25
C ALA A 102 -11.28 -3.56 31.58
N ALA A 103 -12.36 -3.47 32.39
CA ALA A 103 -13.72 -3.42 31.85
C ALA A 103 -14.03 -2.11 31.14
N SER A 104 -13.39 -0.99 31.52
CA SER A 104 -13.64 0.35 30.97
C SER A 104 -12.63 0.82 29.92
N ASP A 105 -11.45 0.21 29.86
CA ASP A 105 -10.36 0.63 28.97
C ASP A 105 -9.78 -0.57 28.21
N LEU A 106 -9.93 -0.53 26.86
CA LEU A 106 -9.41 -1.57 25.96
C LEU A 106 -7.88 -1.70 26.04
N LYS A 107 -7.14 -0.59 26.21
CA LYS A 107 -5.67 -0.62 26.31
C LYS A 107 -5.24 -1.38 27.57
N VAL A 108 -5.91 -1.13 28.70
CA VAL A 108 -5.67 -1.86 29.95
C VAL A 108 -5.99 -3.34 29.77
N ALA A 109 -7.15 -3.65 29.19
CA ALA A 109 -7.55 -5.05 28.94
C ALA A 109 -6.51 -5.79 28.10
N LEU A 110 -6.06 -5.21 26.98
CA LEU A 110 -5.05 -5.80 26.10
C LEU A 110 -3.69 -5.95 26.82
N GLY A 111 -3.28 -4.95 27.61
CA GLY A 111 -2.02 -5.01 28.36
C GLY A 111 -2.01 -6.17 29.38
N LEU A 112 -3.12 -6.40 30.08
CA LEU A 112 -3.27 -7.49 31.06
C LEU A 112 -3.27 -8.90 30.44
N LEU A 113 -3.61 -9.03 29.17
CA LEU A 113 -3.47 -10.33 28.49
C LEU A 113 -2.00 -10.80 28.44
N ASP A 114 -1.04 -9.89 28.53
CA ASP A 114 0.40 -10.17 28.52
C ASP A 114 1.06 -9.99 29.90
N ILE A 115 0.26 -9.96 30.98
CA ILE A 115 0.77 -9.76 32.32
C ILE A 115 1.75 -10.86 32.73
N ARG A 116 2.88 -10.46 33.33
CA ARG A 116 3.95 -11.34 33.80
C ARG A 116 4.49 -10.85 35.12
N LEU A 117 4.57 -11.74 36.10
CA LEU A 117 5.20 -11.43 37.40
C LEU A 117 6.67 -11.05 37.23
N ILE A 118 7.09 -9.98 37.90
CA ILE A 118 8.50 -9.59 38.07
C ILE A 118 8.95 -9.99 39.48
N CYS A 119 8.26 -9.54 40.52
CA CYS A 119 8.55 -9.83 41.92
C CYS A 119 7.33 -9.60 42.82
N GLY A 120 7.38 -10.11 44.04
CA GLY A 120 6.30 -10.05 45.03
C GLY A 120 5.31 -11.20 44.91
N SER A 121 4.06 -10.99 45.27
CA SER A 121 3.02 -12.01 45.36
C SER A 121 2.65 -12.61 44.01
N ALA A 122 2.95 -13.89 43.82
CA ALA A 122 2.57 -14.64 42.63
C ALA A 122 1.04 -14.82 42.55
N ASP A 123 0.39 -14.97 43.68
CA ASP A 123 -1.05 -15.20 43.76
C ASP A 123 -1.83 -13.99 43.28
N LEU A 124 -1.45 -12.77 43.72
CA LEU A 124 -2.08 -11.54 43.23
C LEU A 124 -1.99 -11.37 41.71
N VAL A 125 -0.84 -11.72 41.12
CA VAL A 125 -0.66 -11.63 39.65
C VAL A 125 -1.44 -12.73 38.94
N ALA A 126 -1.45 -13.96 39.47
CA ALA A 126 -2.19 -15.07 38.89
C ALA A 126 -3.72 -14.82 38.91
N ASP A 127 -4.24 -14.25 39.98
CA ASP A 127 -5.65 -13.85 40.09
C ASP A 127 -6.01 -12.81 39.02
N VAL A 128 -5.20 -11.73 38.88
CA VAL A 128 -5.42 -10.71 37.86
C VAL A 128 -5.33 -11.30 36.46
N GLN A 129 -4.36 -12.17 36.18
CA GLN A 129 -4.21 -12.84 34.88
C GLN A 129 -5.40 -13.71 34.54
N SER A 130 -5.85 -14.53 35.51
CA SER A 130 -7.01 -15.42 35.34
C SER A 130 -8.29 -14.62 35.11
N ASP A 131 -8.54 -13.59 35.93
CA ASP A 131 -9.70 -12.73 35.83
C ASP A 131 -9.74 -11.95 34.51
N ALA A 132 -8.59 -11.39 34.09
CA ALA A 132 -8.49 -10.66 32.82
C ALA A 132 -8.80 -11.56 31.62
N LEU A 133 -8.23 -12.77 31.59
CA LEU A 133 -8.48 -13.72 30.50
C LEU A 133 -9.92 -14.22 30.49
N ALA A 134 -10.50 -14.52 31.67
CA ALA A 134 -11.88 -14.92 31.81
C ALA A 134 -12.86 -13.83 31.34
N ALA A 135 -12.63 -12.58 31.76
CA ALA A 135 -13.42 -11.41 31.33
C ALA A 135 -13.30 -11.18 29.82
N TRP A 136 -12.08 -11.24 29.27
CA TRP A 136 -11.83 -11.10 27.82
C TRP A 136 -12.63 -12.11 27.01
N ARG A 137 -12.61 -13.38 27.39
CA ARG A 137 -13.38 -14.46 26.74
C ARG A 137 -14.88 -14.31 26.92
N LYS A 138 -15.35 -13.94 28.12
CA LYS A 138 -16.77 -13.75 28.40
C LYS A 138 -17.37 -12.64 27.54
N ASP A 139 -16.68 -11.52 27.43
CA ASP A 139 -17.15 -10.32 26.75
C ASP A 139 -16.58 -10.19 25.32
N ALA A 140 -16.02 -11.29 24.76
CA ALA A 140 -15.27 -11.30 23.52
C ALA A 140 -16.00 -10.63 22.34
N ASN A 141 -17.31 -10.86 22.18
CA ASN A 141 -18.05 -10.28 21.05
C ASN A 141 -18.07 -8.75 21.08
N SER A 142 -18.28 -8.13 22.24
CA SER A 142 -18.28 -6.65 22.37
C SER A 142 -16.85 -6.09 22.32
N ARG A 143 -15.90 -6.77 22.96
CA ARG A 143 -14.51 -6.37 22.99
C ARG A 143 -13.84 -6.42 21.61
N LEU A 144 -14.17 -7.40 20.79
CA LEU A 144 -13.65 -7.50 19.44
C LEU A 144 -14.24 -6.44 18.50
N VAL A 145 -15.49 -6.00 18.72
CA VAL A 145 -16.04 -4.85 17.99
C VAL A 145 -15.27 -3.57 18.34
N GLU A 146 -15.06 -3.31 19.64
CA GLU A 146 -14.28 -2.16 20.13
C GLU A 146 -12.83 -2.18 19.57
N LEU A 147 -12.20 -3.36 19.57
CA LEU A 147 -10.87 -3.56 18.99
C LEU A 147 -10.87 -3.25 17.50
N GLN A 148 -11.85 -3.74 16.74
CA GLN A 148 -11.95 -3.50 15.30
C GLN A 148 -12.11 -2.02 14.97
N GLU A 149 -12.93 -1.29 15.72
CA GLU A 149 -13.10 0.15 15.57
C GLU A 149 -11.80 0.91 15.86
N SER A 150 -11.13 0.59 16.98
CA SER A 150 -9.84 1.16 17.33
C SER A 150 -8.76 0.92 16.26
N LEU A 151 -8.72 -0.29 15.68
CA LEU A 151 -7.81 -0.63 14.57
C LEU A 151 -8.14 0.19 13.32
N ARG A 152 -9.41 0.30 12.95
CA ARG A 152 -9.85 1.07 11.78
C ARG A 152 -9.44 2.53 11.87
N ASP A 153 -9.68 3.17 13.02
CA ASP A 153 -9.30 4.56 13.26
C ASP A 153 -7.79 4.78 13.16
N ARG A 154 -7.01 3.83 13.69
CA ARG A 154 -5.55 3.87 13.61
C ARG A 154 -5.06 3.68 12.18
N HIS A 155 -5.57 2.68 11.45
CA HIS A 155 -5.20 2.41 10.06
C HIS A 155 -5.49 3.61 9.14
N GLN A 156 -6.63 4.28 9.35
CA GLN A 156 -6.99 5.47 8.58
C GLN A 156 -5.99 6.63 8.79
N LYS A 157 -5.45 6.77 10.01
CA LYS A 157 -4.50 7.84 10.35
C LYS A 157 -3.06 7.53 9.94
N MET A 158 -2.66 6.26 10.08
CA MET A 158 -1.25 5.86 9.96
C MET A 158 -0.89 5.28 8.59
N GLY A 159 -1.89 4.89 7.79
CA GLY A 159 -1.70 4.25 6.49
C GLY A 159 -1.27 2.78 6.59
N GLU A 160 -0.92 2.21 5.44
CA GLU A 160 -0.55 0.80 5.27
C GLU A 160 0.98 0.65 5.23
N LEU A 161 1.54 -0.07 6.19
CA LEU A 161 2.99 -0.22 6.38
C LEU A 161 3.70 -0.69 5.11
N ALA A 162 3.09 -1.65 4.40
CA ALA A 162 3.64 -2.24 3.19
C ALA A 162 3.93 -1.22 2.06
N TYR A 163 3.27 -0.05 2.07
CA TYR A 163 3.31 0.89 0.96
C TYR A 163 3.87 2.26 1.33
N LEU A 164 4.22 2.48 2.60
CA LEU A 164 4.79 3.75 3.04
C LEU A 164 6.29 3.82 2.74
N LEU A 165 6.75 4.93 2.16
CA LEU A 165 8.18 5.22 1.98
C LEU A 165 8.93 5.31 3.30
N GLU A 166 8.28 5.79 4.35
CA GLU A 166 8.79 5.90 5.71
C GLU A 166 7.79 5.24 6.67
N PRO A 167 7.78 3.90 6.77
CA PRO A 167 6.79 3.18 7.55
C PRO A 167 6.98 3.36 9.05
N ASP A 168 5.86 3.49 9.78
CA ASP A 168 5.84 3.29 11.22
C ASP A 168 5.60 1.82 11.52
N LEU A 169 6.65 1.13 11.98
CA LEU A 169 6.65 -0.32 12.21
C LEU A 169 5.64 -0.77 13.27
N LYS A 170 5.22 0.14 14.15
CA LYS A 170 4.31 -0.15 15.26
C LYS A 170 2.88 0.22 14.94
N GLU A 171 2.65 1.43 14.46
CA GLU A 171 1.32 2.01 14.37
C GLU A 171 0.64 1.82 13.00
N ALA A 172 1.40 1.68 11.89
CA ALA A 172 0.81 1.49 10.58
C ALA A 172 0.12 0.12 10.45
N ARG A 173 -0.86 0.03 9.54
CA ARG A 173 -1.60 -1.21 9.24
C ARG A 173 -0.64 -2.29 8.73
N GLY A 174 -0.75 -3.49 9.26
CA GLY A 174 0.19 -4.58 9.03
C GLY A 174 1.40 -4.59 9.99
N GLY A 175 1.46 -3.66 10.96
CA GLY A 175 2.57 -3.52 11.92
C GLY A 175 2.38 -4.26 13.25
N ILE A 176 3.25 -3.96 14.21
CA ILE A 176 3.34 -4.66 15.50
C ILE A 176 2.03 -4.61 16.30
N ARG A 177 1.27 -3.52 16.23
CA ARG A 177 -0.03 -3.43 16.92
C ARG A 177 -1.09 -4.36 16.33
N ASP A 178 -1.00 -4.67 15.04
CA ASP A 178 -1.90 -5.65 14.41
C ASP A 178 -1.54 -7.07 14.81
N ILE A 179 -0.26 -7.37 14.96
CA ILE A 179 0.20 -8.63 15.56
C ILE A 179 -0.34 -8.79 16.99
N THR A 180 -0.28 -7.72 17.79
CA THR A 180 -0.85 -7.72 19.15
C THR A 180 -2.36 -7.94 19.12
N ALA A 181 -3.06 -7.33 18.16
CA ALA A 181 -4.50 -7.53 17.99
C ALA A 181 -4.84 -8.97 17.59
N LEU A 182 -4.10 -9.57 16.66
CA LEU A 182 -4.27 -10.98 16.27
C LEU A 182 -4.10 -11.94 17.46
N ARG A 183 -3.11 -11.68 18.31
CA ARG A 183 -2.91 -12.45 19.55
C ARG A 183 -4.08 -12.28 20.53
N ALA A 184 -4.61 -11.07 20.64
CA ALA A 184 -5.78 -10.82 21.50
C ALA A 184 -7.04 -11.52 20.96
N ILE A 185 -7.24 -11.55 19.64
CA ILE A 185 -8.33 -12.28 18.98
C ILE A 185 -8.19 -13.78 19.23
N ASP A 186 -6.99 -14.33 19.09
CA ASP A 186 -6.73 -15.74 19.37
C ASP A 186 -7.06 -16.12 20.82
N ARG A 187 -6.64 -15.28 21.79
CA ARG A 187 -6.95 -15.49 23.22
C ARG A 187 -8.44 -15.39 23.54
N ALA A 188 -9.23 -14.72 22.71
CA ALA A 188 -10.69 -14.71 22.85
C ALA A 188 -11.32 -16.08 22.59
N ASN A 189 -10.57 -16.99 21.93
CA ASN A 189 -10.96 -18.38 21.67
C ASN A 189 -12.31 -18.52 20.93
N LEU A 190 -12.62 -17.55 20.06
CA LEU A 190 -13.81 -17.60 19.22
C LEU A 190 -13.56 -18.33 17.91
N ILE A 191 -12.40 -18.14 17.33
CA ILE A 191 -11.89 -18.80 16.12
C ILE A 191 -10.41 -19.10 16.30
N SER A 192 -9.85 -20.01 15.52
CA SER A 192 -8.39 -20.22 15.44
C SER A 192 -7.79 -19.16 14.53
N VAL A 193 -6.77 -18.46 15.02
CA VAL A 193 -5.99 -17.49 14.26
C VAL A 193 -4.69 -18.15 13.82
N PRO A 194 -4.29 -18.11 12.53
CA PRO A 194 -3.07 -18.77 12.04
C PRO A 194 -1.82 -17.92 12.40
N ILE A 195 -1.50 -17.84 13.70
CA ILE A 195 -0.40 -17.02 14.25
C ILE A 195 0.97 -17.42 13.69
N GLU A 196 1.17 -18.69 13.35
CA GLU A 196 2.41 -19.20 12.75
C GLU A 196 2.79 -18.49 11.44
N ARG A 197 1.79 -18.04 10.66
CA ARG A 197 2.01 -17.34 9.39
C ARG A 197 2.64 -15.96 9.54
N ILE A 198 2.52 -15.33 10.70
CA ILE A 198 3.07 -14.01 10.98
C ILE A 198 4.37 -14.06 11.80
N SER A 199 4.92 -15.24 12.08
CA SER A 199 6.13 -15.42 12.90
C SER A 199 7.36 -14.74 12.29
N PHE A 200 7.50 -14.77 10.98
CA PHE A 200 8.55 -14.03 10.26
C PHE A 200 8.40 -12.52 10.45
N ALA A 201 7.20 -11.98 10.23
CA ALA A 201 6.89 -10.56 10.38
C ALA A 201 7.18 -10.07 11.80
N GLU A 202 6.77 -10.84 12.81
CA GLU A 202 7.03 -10.54 14.19
C GLU A 202 8.54 -10.44 14.50
N SER A 203 9.30 -11.41 14.02
CA SER A 203 10.75 -11.45 14.19
C SER A 203 11.44 -10.31 13.46
N LEU A 204 11.04 -10.03 12.22
CA LEU A 204 11.60 -8.98 11.39
C LEU A 204 11.34 -7.60 12.01
N PHE A 205 10.08 -7.28 12.31
CA PHE A 205 9.73 -5.97 12.86
C PHE A 205 10.40 -5.70 14.21
N ALA A 206 10.50 -6.72 15.07
CA ALA A 206 11.21 -6.59 16.33
C ALA A 206 12.70 -6.32 16.12
N ASN A 207 13.35 -6.95 15.13
CA ASN A 207 14.77 -6.75 14.83
C ASN A 207 15.00 -5.38 14.16
N VAL A 208 14.18 -5.00 13.21
CA VAL A 208 14.25 -3.68 12.54
C VAL A 208 14.05 -2.57 13.55
N ARG A 209 13.04 -2.68 14.42
CA ARG A 209 12.76 -1.70 15.48
C ARG A 209 13.94 -1.55 16.46
N GLU A 210 14.51 -2.65 16.93
CA GLU A 210 15.67 -2.62 17.82
C GLU A 210 16.86 -1.95 17.14
N THR A 211 17.17 -2.34 15.90
CA THR A 211 18.26 -1.76 15.12
C THR A 211 18.04 -0.28 14.85
N LEU A 212 16.81 0.11 14.50
CA LEU A 212 16.43 1.51 14.30
C LEU A 212 16.69 2.35 15.56
N HIS A 213 16.29 1.86 16.74
CA HIS A 213 16.53 2.55 18.01
C HIS A 213 18.03 2.67 18.34
N LEU A 214 18.83 1.65 17.99
CA LEU A 214 20.28 1.69 18.17
C LEU A 214 20.96 2.68 17.22
N VAL A 215 20.61 2.64 15.94
CA VAL A 215 21.24 3.45 14.89
C VAL A 215 20.83 4.92 14.98
N SER A 216 19.54 5.20 15.21
CA SER A 216 19.03 6.57 15.27
C SER A 216 19.30 7.27 16.61
N GLY A 217 19.54 6.49 17.67
CA GLY A 217 19.60 7.02 19.03
C GLY A 217 18.25 7.50 19.59
N ARG A 218 17.14 7.28 18.86
CA ARG A 218 15.78 7.73 19.16
C ARG A 218 14.90 6.56 19.58
N ASP A 219 13.79 6.87 20.22
CA ASP A 219 12.75 5.93 20.67
C ASP A 219 11.52 5.94 19.77
N LYS A 220 11.69 6.22 18.47
CA LYS A 220 10.62 6.30 17.48
C LYS A 220 10.64 5.10 16.57
N ASP A 221 9.45 4.61 16.24
CA ASP A 221 9.22 3.40 15.46
C ASP A 221 9.04 3.68 13.94
N LYS A 222 9.12 4.96 13.52
CA LYS A 222 9.07 5.37 12.12
C LYS A 222 10.44 5.26 11.48
N LEU A 223 10.58 4.38 10.48
CA LEU A 223 11.80 4.16 9.72
C LEU A 223 11.94 5.24 8.63
N LEU A 224 12.65 6.33 8.97
CA LEU A 224 12.87 7.45 8.05
C LEU A 224 13.80 7.05 6.90
N PHE A 225 13.60 7.66 5.74
CA PHE A 225 14.38 7.39 4.53
C PHE A 225 15.90 7.43 4.76
N GLN A 226 16.39 8.45 5.47
CA GLN A 226 17.80 8.62 5.79
C GLN A 226 18.39 7.56 6.75
N GLU A 227 17.55 6.74 7.38
CA GLU A 227 17.95 5.70 8.33
C GLU A 227 17.93 4.31 7.68
N GLN A 228 17.22 4.14 6.55
CA GLN A 228 17.00 2.85 5.90
C GLN A 228 18.32 2.15 5.53
N ASP A 229 19.26 2.85 4.88
CA ASP A 229 20.54 2.24 4.48
C ASP A 229 21.37 1.77 5.69
N LYS A 230 21.37 2.55 6.77
CA LYS A 230 22.11 2.19 7.99
C LYS A 230 21.48 1.01 8.70
N VAL A 231 20.15 0.95 8.74
CA VAL A 231 19.42 -0.16 9.36
C VAL A 231 19.59 -1.42 8.52
N ALA A 232 19.49 -1.31 7.18
CA ALA A 232 19.72 -2.41 6.24
C ALA A 232 21.13 -3.02 6.42
N ALA A 233 22.17 -2.18 6.39
CA ALA A 233 23.55 -2.61 6.58
C ALA A 233 23.77 -3.28 7.94
N ALA A 234 23.18 -2.73 9.02
CA ALA A 234 23.31 -3.30 10.37
C ALA A 234 22.61 -4.66 10.52
N LEU A 235 21.57 -4.91 9.73
CA LEU A 235 20.85 -6.18 9.68
C LEU A 235 21.43 -7.16 8.65
N GLY A 236 22.43 -6.75 7.84
CA GLY A 236 23.09 -7.59 6.84
C GLY A 236 22.37 -7.68 5.50
N TYR A 237 21.46 -6.75 5.21
CA TYR A 237 20.85 -6.61 3.89
C TYR A 237 21.84 -6.01 2.89
N VAL A 238 21.69 -6.37 1.62
CA VAL A 238 22.52 -5.85 0.51
C VAL A 238 22.34 -4.34 0.34
N ASP A 239 21.10 -3.86 0.49
CA ASP A 239 20.71 -2.46 0.41
C ASP A 239 19.40 -2.19 1.15
N ALA A 240 18.96 -0.94 1.15
CA ALA A 240 17.69 -0.54 1.76
C ALA A 240 16.47 -1.08 1.01
N ASP A 241 16.53 -1.30 -0.29
CA ASP A 241 15.40 -1.82 -1.07
C ASP A 241 15.11 -3.27 -0.71
N ALA A 242 16.13 -4.08 -0.49
CA ALA A 242 15.97 -5.45 0.00
C ALA A 242 15.33 -5.48 1.39
N LEU A 243 15.76 -4.61 2.32
CA LEU A 243 15.12 -4.48 3.63
C LEU A 243 13.66 -4.03 3.52
N MET A 244 13.38 -3.01 2.70
CA MET A 244 12.02 -2.48 2.54
C MET A 244 11.08 -3.47 1.86
N SER A 245 11.61 -4.29 0.94
CA SER A 245 10.87 -5.40 0.32
C SER A 245 10.43 -6.44 1.36
N ASP A 246 11.34 -6.86 2.25
CA ASP A 246 11.02 -7.80 3.32
C ASP A 246 10.01 -7.20 4.32
N ILE A 247 10.16 -5.92 4.66
CA ILE A 247 9.21 -5.19 5.53
C ILE A 247 7.83 -5.15 4.87
N ALA A 248 7.74 -4.83 3.58
CA ALA A 248 6.49 -4.79 2.85
C ALA A 248 5.82 -6.17 2.78
N GLN A 249 6.59 -7.22 2.48
CA GLN A 249 6.09 -8.59 2.47
C GLN A 249 5.58 -9.04 3.85
N ALA A 250 6.34 -8.75 4.90
CA ALA A 250 5.96 -9.07 6.28
C ALA A 250 4.66 -8.35 6.68
N ALA A 251 4.53 -7.05 6.33
CA ALA A 251 3.33 -6.27 6.60
C ALA A 251 2.10 -6.81 5.86
N ARG A 252 2.26 -7.20 4.60
CA ARG A 252 1.19 -7.83 3.81
C ARG A 252 0.73 -9.16 4.42
N SER A 253 1.66 -9.96 4.94
CA SER A 253 1.31 -11.23 5.60
C SER A 253 0.48 -10.98 6.87
N VAL A 254 0.83 -9.99 7.69
CA VAL A 254 0.05 -9.59 8.87
C VAL A 254 -1.33 -9.10 8.47
N ASP A 255 -1.40 -8.26 7.45
CA ASP A 255 -2.65 -7.68 6.95
C ASP A 255 -3.59 -8.75 6.39
N TYR A 256 -3.06 -9.68 5.59
CA TYR A 256 -3.79 -10.81 5.05
C TYR A 256 -4.40 -11.70 6.16
N VAL A 257 -3.60 -12.05 7.17
CA VAL A 257 -4.08 -12.83 8.32
C VAL A 257 -5.14 -12.07 9.10
N LEU A 258 -4.98 -10.76 9.27
CA LEU A 258 -5.94 -9.90 9.96
C LEU A 258 -7.28 -9.84 9.22
N ASP A 259 -7.26 -9.62 7.90
CA ASP A 259 -8.47 -9.54 7.07
C ASP A 259 -9.25 -10.87 7.05
N ILE A 260 -8.56 -12.00 6.88
CA ILE A 260 -9.20 -13.33 6.95
C ILE A 260 -9.77 -13.58 8.34
N THR A 261 -9.07 -13.19 9.39
CA THR A 261 -9.52 -13.36 10.77
C THR A 261 -10.82 -12.59 11.02
N TRP A 262 -10.87 -11.31 10.61
CA TRP A 262 -12.10 -10.50 10.71
C TRP A 262 -13.22 -11.05 9.83
N TYR A 263 -12.90 -11.48 8.62
CA TYR A 263 -13.89 -12.11 7.74
C TYR A 263 -14.53 -13.33 8.40
N ARG A 264 -13.72 -14.23 8.97
CA ARG A 264 -14.20 -15.44 9.65
C ARG A 264 -15.01 -15.14 10.90
N LEU A 265 -14.59 -14.12 11.68
CA LEU A 265 -15.36 -13.65 12.84
C LEU A 265 -16.74 -13.13 12.44
N ALA A 266 -16.81 -12.29 11.39
CA ALA A 266 -18.06 -11.72 10.89
C ALA A 266 -19.04 -12.80 10.36
N HIS A 267 -18.52 -13.92 9.84
CA HIS A 267 -19.30 -15.00 9.25
C HIS A 267 -19.41 -16.24 10.14
N LYS A 268 -18.89 -16.17 11.37
CA LYS A 268 -19.08 -17.21 12.36
C LYS A 268 -20.58 -17.35 12.66
N GLY A 269 -21.18 -18.49 12.26
CA GLY A 269 -22.58 -18.75 12.54
C GLY A 269 -22.89 -18.67 14.03
N ARG A 270 -24.05 -18.12 14.38
CA ARG A 270 -24.58 -18.01 15.76
C ARG A 270 -24.86 -19.35 16.42
N ASP A 271 -24.55 -20.45 15.77
CA ASP A 271 -24.86 -21.81 16.22
C ASP A 271 -23.81 -22.25 17.25
N GLY A 272 -24.10 -21.97 18.54
CA GLY A 272 -23.43 -22.62 19.66
C GLY A 272 -23.63 -24.15 19.62
N LEU A 273 -22.70 -24.94 20.23
CA LEU A 273 -22.75 -26.35 20.56
C LEU A 273 -23.35 -27.39 19.56
N GLY A 274 -24.10 -26.95 18.54
CA GLY A 274 -24.68 -27.82 17.51
C GLY A 274 -23.75 -28.16 16.33
N ARG A 275 -22.49 -27.73 16.36
CA ARG A 275 -21.54 -27.82 15.23
C ARG A 275 -21.10 -29.25 14.89
N PHE A 276 -21.19 -30.18 15.82
CA PHE A 276 -20.78 -31.57 15.62
C PHE A 276 -21.72 -32.40 14.73
N PHE A 277 -22.94 -31.90 14.43
CA PHE A 277 -23.94 -32.65 13.66
C PHE A 277 -24.59 -31.92 12.48
N LYS A 278 -24.28 -30.65 12.23
CA LYS A 278 -24.83 -29.98 11.04
C LYS A 278 -23.87 -30.14 9.86
N LYS A 279 -24.27 -30.92 8.87
CA LYS A 279 -23.65 -30.99 7.56
C LYS A 279 -23.54 -29.55 7.02
N VAL A 280 -22.31 -29.01 6.84
CA VAL A 280 -22.09 -27.69 6.24
C VAL A 280 -22.86 -27.69 4.93
N ARG A 281 -23.82 -26.78 4.78
CA ARG A 281 -24.51 -26.61 3.49
C ARG A 281 -23.49 -26.03 2.52
N SER A 282 -23.02 -26.86 1.59
CA SER A 282 -22.22 -26.43 0.45
C SER A 282 -23.14 -26.33 -0.78
N THR A 283 -22.97 -25.27 -1.55
CA THR A 283 -23.65 -25.10 -2.83
C THR A 283 -22.60 -25.21 -3.92
N GLN A 284 -22.70 -26.24 -4.74
CA GLN A 284 -21.83 -26.42 -5.90
C GLN A 284 -22.12 -25.31 -6.92
N ILE A 285 -21.07 -24.63 -7.38
CA ILE A 285 -21.15 -23.54 -8.36
C ILE A 285 -20.51 -23.91 -9.70
N SER A 286 -19.55 -24.81 -9.69
CA SER A 286 -18.99 -25.44 -10.90
C SER A 286 -18.42 -26.81 -10.54
N ARG A 287 -17.83 -27.50 -11.53
CA ARG A 287 -17.18 -28.79 -11.31
C ARG A 287 -16.12 -28.64 -10.21
N ASP A 288 -16.26 -29.43 -9.14
CA ASP A 288 -15.34 -29.55 -8.01
C ASP A 288 -15.10 -28.26 -7.21
N ILE A 289 -15.94 -27.22 -7.43
CA ILE A 289 -15.91 -25.96 -6.69
C ILE A 289 -17.29 -25.67 -6.10
N SER A 290 -17.30 -25.31 -4.83
CA SER A 290 -18.52 -24.99 -4.09
C SER A 290 -18.34 -23.75 -3.20
N VAL A 291 -19.48 -23.17 -2.78
CA VAL A 291 -19.53 -22.16 -1.71
C VAL A 291 -19.88 -22.85 -0.41
N ALA A 292 -19.01 -22.78 0.57
CA ALA A 292 -19.27 -23.25 1.93
C ALA A 292 -18.81 -22.19 2.95
N ASN A 293 -19.62 -21.91 3.96
CA ASN A 293 -19.36 -20.86 4.97
C ASN A 293 -19.03 -19.48 4.37
N LYS A 294 -19.61 -19.16 3.19
CA LYS A 294 -19.29 -17.95 2.42
C LYS A 294 -17.85 -17.87 1.89
N GLU A 295 -17.16 -18.98 1.79
CA GLU A 295 -15.85 -19.10 1.14
C GLU A 295 -15.99 -20.01 -0.10
N ILE A 296 -15.13 -19.78 -1.09
CA ILE A 296 -14.99 -20.68 -2.24
C ILE A 296 -14.09 -21.85 -1.84
N VAL A 297 -14.60 -23.05 -1.99
CA VAL A 297 -13.94 -24.29 -1.57
C VAL A 297 -13.71 -25.19 -2.77
N ILE A 298 -12.48 -25.66 -2.94
CA ILE A 298 -12.12 -26.73 -3.88
C ILE A 298 -12.39 -28.08 -3.21
N GLY A 299 -13.09 -28.97 -3.90
CA GLY A 299 -13.45 -30.29 -3.38
C GLY A 299 -12.25 -31.06 -2.81
N ILE A 300 -12.49 -31.82 -1.72
CA ILE A 300 -11.41 -32.52 -1.01
C ILE A 300 -10.76 -33.63 -1.86
N ASP A 301 -11.56 -34.27 -2.73
CA ASP A 301 -11.14 -35.40 -3.56
C ASP A 301 -10.59 -34.97 -4.92
N VAL A 302 -10.32 -33.67 -5.13
CA VAL A 302 -9.81 -33.15 -6.41
C VAL A 302 -8.39 -33.62 -6.66
N ASP A 303 -8.20 -34.18 -7.84
CA ASP A 303 -6.89 -34.53 -8.39
C ASP A 303 -6.37 -33.31 -9.19
N PHE A 304 -5.44 -32.56 -8.61
CA PHE A 304 -4.86 -31.37 -9.20
C PHE A 304 -4.02 -31.67 -10.46
N ASP A 305 -3.54 -32.90 -10.66
CA ASP A 305 -2.81 -33.27 -11.88
C ASP A 305 -3.76 -33.51 -13.05
N ARG A 306 -5.00 -33.94 -12.77
CA ARG A 306 -6.04 -34.10 -13.81
C ARG A 306 -6.73 -32.78 -14.15
N ASP A 307 -6.78 -31.85 -13.23
CA ASP A 307 -7.37 -30.52 -13.42
C ASP A 307 -6.42 -29.41 -12.89
N PRO A 308 -5.26 -29.22 -13.55
CA PRO A 308 -4.29 -28.21 -13.10
C PRO A 308 -4.78 -26.77 -13.22
N GLY A 309 -5.87 -26.51 -13.97
CA GLY A 309 -6.51 -25.19 -14.11
C GLY A 309 -7.51 -24.85 -13.00
N ILE A 310 -7.83 -25.80 -12.08
CA ILE A 310 -8.86 -25.59 -11.07
C ILE A 310 -8.58 -24.42 -10.14
N GLY A 311 -7.31 -24.17 -9.80
CA GLY A 311 -6.92 -23.02 -8.97
C GLY A 311 -7.30 -21.69 -9.58
N LEU A 312 -7.01 -21.47 -10.87
CA LEU A 312 -7.41 -20.26 -11.60
C LEU A 312 -8.93 -20.17 -11.78
N ARG A 313 -9.60 -21.31 -12.03
CA ARG A 313 -11.08 -21.35 -12.10
C ARG A 313 -11.72 -20.96 -10.77
N ALA A 314 -11.21 -21.48 -9.65
CA ALA A 314 -11.70 -21.14 -8.31
C ALA A 314 -11.44 -19.65 -8.00
N ALA A 315 -10.27 -19.12 -8.36
CA ALA A 315 -9.92 -17.72 -8.18
C ALA A 315 -10.83 -16.78 -9.01
N ALA A 316 -11.10 -17.11 -10.27
CA ALA A 316 -12.00 -16.36 -11.12
C ALA A 316 -13.44 -16.31 -10.53
N GLN A 317 -13.95 -17.45 -10.08
CA GLN A 317 -15.28 -17.52 -9.46
C GLN A 317 -15.34 -16.80 -8.11
N ALA A 318 -14.27 -16.90 -7.30
CA ALA A 318 -14.15 -16.16 -6.06
C ALA A 318 -14.24 -14.64 -6.29
N ALA A 319 -13.49 -14.13 -7.26
CA ALA A 319 -13.51 -12.72 -7.62
C ALA A 319 -14.87 -12.27 -8.19
N GLN A 320 -15.50 -13.08 -9.04
CA GLN A 320 -16.84 -12.79 -9.59
C GLN A 320 -17.95 -12.74 -8.53
N LEU A 321 -17.85 -13.60 -7.51
CA LEU A 321 -18.84 -13.68 -6.43
C LEU A 321 -18.52 -12.75 -5.25
N GLY A 322 -17.33 -12.12 -5.24
CA GLY A 322 -16.87 -11.31 -4.11
C GLY A 322 -16.69 -12.12 -2.82
N LEU A 323 -16.30 -13.38 -2.94
CA LEU A 323 -16.07 -14.29 -1.81
C LEU A 323 -14.59 -14.67 -1.74
N PRO A 324 -14.00 -14.80 -0.53
CA PRO A 324 -12.62 -15.26 -0.41
C PRO A 324 -12.49 -16.74 -0.77
N LEU A 325 -11.27 -17.12 -1.16
CA LEU A 325 -10.86 -18.52 -1.27
C LEU A 325 -10.67 -19.13 0.11
N SER A 326 -11.11 -20.36 0.29
CA SER A 326 -10.86 -21.14 1.52
C SER A 326 -9.35 -21.35 1.71
N MET A 327 -8.83 -20.99 2.89
CA MET A 327 -7.42 -21.17 3.23
C MET A 327 -6.99 -22.63 3.11
N GLU A 328 -7.84 -23.58 3.55
CA GLU A 328 -7.57 -25.01 3.42
C GLU A 328 -7.42 -25.44 1.95
N SER A 329 -8.26 -24.89 1.05
CA SER A 329 -8.16 -25.17 -0.38
C SER A 329 -6.87 -24.60 -0.98
N LEU A 330 -6.48 -23.38 -0.57
CA LEU A 330 -5.24 -22.75 -0.99
C LEU A 330 -4.00 -23.51 -0.50
N GLU A 331 -3.98 -23.91 0.77
CA GLU A 331 -2.87 -24.69 1.36
C GLU A 331 -2.67 -26.04 0.65
N ARG A 332 -3.75 -26.75 0.33
CA ARG A 332 -3.67 -28.00 -0.41
C ARG A 332 -3.12 -27.79 -1.82
N LEU A 333 -3.61 -26.75 -2.51
CA LEU A 333 -3.13 -26.41 -3.85
C LEU A 333 -1.66 -26.00 -3.82
N ALA A 334 -1.28 -25.10 -2.91
CA ALA A 334 0.11 -24.64 -2.74
C ALA A 334 1.06 -25.80 -2.43
N THR A 335 0.66 -26.69 -1.50
CA THR A 335 1.45 -27.89 -1.15
C THR A 335 1.64 -28.79 -2.36
N HIS A 336 0.60 -29.01 -3.16
CA HIS A 336 0.68 -29.85 -4.35
C HIS A 336 1.61 -29.24 -5.42
N LEU A 337 1.47 -27.94 -5.70
CA LEU A 337 2.33 -27.20 -6.64
C LEU A 337 3.80 -27.20 -6.19
N THR A 338 4.06 -26.96 -4.91
CA THR A 338 5.43 -26.95 -4.34
C THR A 338 6.10 -28.32 -4.45
N ASN A 339 5.32 -29.41 -4.38
CA ASN A 339 5.81 -30.77 -4.59
C ASN A 339 5.98 -31.15 -6.08
N GLY A 340 5.79 -30.19 -7.00
CA GLY A 340 5.98 -30.36 -8.43
C GLY A 340 4.81 -30.96 -9.19
N GLY A 341 3.63 -31.07 -8.56
CA GLY A 341 2.38 -31.48 -9.21
C GLY A 341 1.60 -30.29 -9.79
N GLY A 342 0.49 -30.56 -10.47
CA GLY A 342 -0.47 -29.56 -10.97
C GLY A 342 0.08 -28.62 -12.04
N ALA A 343 1.13 -29.00 -12.77
CA ALA A 343 1.76 -28.17 -13.78
C ALA A 343 0.82 -27.92 -14.97
N LEU A 344 0.64 -26.66 -15.33
CA LEU A 344 -0.11 -26.27 -16.53
C LEU A 344 0.69 -26.63 -17.78
N THR A 345 0.02 -27.20 -18.80
CA THR A 345 0.62 -27.44 -20.12
C THR A 345 0.94 -26.12 -20.82
N HIS A 346 1.98 -26.09 -21.62
CA HIS A 346 2.39 -24.94 -22.41
C HIS A 346 2.16 -25.16 -23.91
N PRO A 347 1.49 -24.24 -24.61
CA PRO A 347 0.74 -23.10 -24.09
C PRO A 347 -0.42 -23.52 -23.19
N TRP A 348 -0.87 -22.62 -22.29
CA TRP A 348 -2.02 -22.90 -21.43
C TRP A 348 -3.29 -23.19 -22.25
N PRO A 349 -4.16 -24.10 -21.78
CA PRO A 349 -5.47 -24.26 -22.37
C PRO A 349 -6.25 -22.94 -22.38
N ARG A 350 -7.07 -22.75 -23.41
CA ARG A 350 -7.89 -21.53 -23.57
C ARG A 350 -8.72 -21.20 -22.32
N GLU A 351 -9.35 -22.20 -21.73
CA GLU A 351 -10.16 -22.02 -20.50
C GLU A 351 -9.33 -21.47 -19.34
N VAL A 352 -8.10 -21.93 -19.16
CA VAL A 352 -7.20 -21.48 -18.08
C VAL A 352 -6.82 -20.02 -18.29
N ARG A 353 -6.50 -19.63 -19.53
CA ARG A 353 -6.25 -18.21 -19.88
C ARG A 353 -7.49 -17.35 -19.65
N GLU A 354 -8.67 -17.81 -20.06
CA GLU A 354 -9.94 -17.09 -19.86
C GLU A 354 -10.26 -16.89 -18.37
N ASN A 355 -9.95 -17.87 -17.52
CA ASN A 355 -10.08 -17.75 -16.07
C ASN A 355 -9.11 -16.71 -15.49
N LEU A 356 -7.86 -16.63 -15.97
CA LEU A 356 -6.93 -15.58 -15.59
C LEU A 356 -7.47 -14.19 -15.97
N ILE A 357 -7.91 -14.03 -17.21
CA ILE A 357 -8.50 -12.75 -17.66
C ILE A 357 -9.76 -12.39 -16.89
N THR A 358 -10.57 -13.37 -16.54
CA THR A 358 -11.77 -13.17 -15.69
C THR A 358 -11.39 -12.68 -14.29
N LEU A 359 -10.36 -13.27 -13.68
CA LEU A 359 -9.81 -12.82 -12.40
C LEU A 359 -9.32 -11.37 -12.48
N ILE A 360 -8.50 -11.05 -13.49
CA ILE A 360 -7.95 -9.69 -13.69
C ILE A 360 -9.09 -8.69 -13.94
N GLY A 361 -10.10 -9.06 -14.71
CA GLY A 361 -11.25 -8.22 -15.03
C GLY A 361 -12.27 -8.03 -13.92
N ALA A 362 -12.11 -8.66 -12.77
CA ALA A 362 -13.05 -8.56 -11.66
C ALA A 362 -12.99 -7.21 -10.88
N GLY A 363 -12.11 -6.30 -11.29
CA GLY A 363 -11.96 -5.00 -10.65
C GLY A 363 -11.50 -5.12 -9.18
N PRO A 364 -12.07 -4.36 -8.24
CA PRO A 364 -11.62 -4.36 -6.84
C PRO A 364 -11.64 -5.74 -6.16
N ALA A 365 -12.54 -6.64 -6.60
CA ALA A 365 -12.61 -8.00 -6.04
C ALA A 365 -11.37 -8.85 -6.38
N MET A 366 -10.64 -8.53 -7.45
CA MET A 366 -9.37 -9.18 -7.79
C MET A 366 -8.34 -9.06 -6.67
N VAL A 367 -8.25 -7.90 -6.04
CA VAL A 367 -7.18 -7.56 -5.10
C VAL A 367 -7.03 -8.60 -3.99
N GLN A 368 -8.12 -8.91 -3.30
CA GLN A 368 -8.11 -9.86 -2.19
C GLN A 368 -7.77 -11.28 -2.66
N ILE A 369 -8.28 -11.67 -3.83
CA ILE A 369 -8.03 -13.02 -4.36
C ILE A 369 -6.58 -13.15 -4.84
N PHE A 370 -6.07 -12.14 -5.54
CA PHE A 370 -4.68 -12.13 -6.01
C PHE A 370 -3.69 -12.11 -4.84
N GLU A 371 -3.99 -11.32 -3.79
CA GLU A 371 -3.22 -11.31 -2.55
C GLU A 371 -3.18 -12.70 -1.89
N ALA A 372 -4.32 -13.39 -1.82
CA ALA A 372 -4.38 -14.74 -1.27
C ALA A 372 -3.51 -15.74 -2.05
N LEU A 373 -3.52 -15.66 -3.39
CA LEU A 373 -2.67 -16.49 -4.25
C LEU A 373 -1.18 -16.15 -4.10
N ASP A 374 -0.85 -14.88 -3.89
CA ASP A 374 0.52 -14.41 -3.66
C ASP A 374 1.06 -14.84 -2.30
N GLN A 375 0.27 -14.71 -1.23
CA GLN A 375 0.65 -15.11 0.12
C GLN A 375 0.86 -16.62 0.27
N GLU A 376 0.16 -17.43 -0.52
CA GLU A 376 0.34 -18.87 -0.61
C GLU A 376 1.38 -19.28 -1.69
N GLU A 377 2.07 -18.32 -2.27
CA GLU A 377 3.09 -18.51 -3.32
C GLU A 377 2.58 -19.21 -4.60
N ILE A 378 1.27 -19.40 -4.74
CA ILE A 378 0.64 -20.09 -5.88
C ILE A 378 0.92 -19.35 -7.19
N ILE A 379 0.88 -18.00 -7.14
CA ILE A 379 1.10 -17.17 -8.33
C ILE A 379 2.48 -17.43 -8.98
N PHE A 380 3.51 -17.79 -8.21
CA PHE A 380 4.86 -18.03 -8.73
C PHE A 380 5.01 -19.34 -9.47
N HIS A 381 4.11 -20.31 -9.25
CA HIS A 381 4.07 -21.54 -10.02
C HIS A 381 3.44 -21.30 -11.38
N TRP A 382 2.53 -20.34 -11.49
CA TRP A 382 1.90 -19.96 -12.75
C TRP A 382 2.70 -18.90 -13.52
N ILE A 383 3.21 -17.89 -12.79
CA ILE A 383 3.89 -16.71 -13.34
C ILE A 383 5.17 -16.47 -12.53
N PRO A 384 6.25 -17.24 -12.80
CA PRO A 384 7.52 -17.11 -12.06
C PRO A 384 8.13 -15.72 -12.14
N GLU A 385 7.87 -14.99 -13.24
CA GLU A 385 8.35 -13.62 -13.47
C GLU A 385 7.86 -12.63 -12.40
N TRP A 386 6.73 -12.92 -11.75
CA TRP A 386 6.15 -12.09 -10.69
C TRP A 386 7.10 -11.93 -9.48
N ARG A 387 8.01 -12.89 -9.26
CA ARG A 387 8.98 -12.82 -8.15
C ARG A 387 9.87 -11.59 -8.20
N SER A 388 10.22 -11.10 -9.40
CA SER A 388 11.12 -9.96 -9.56
C SER A 388 10.52 -8.62 -9.15
N VAL A 389 9.21 -8.52 -9.12
CA VAL A 389 8.47 -7.29 -8.81
C VAL A 389 7.72 -7.35 -7.48
N ARG A 390 7.66 -8.53 -6.85
CA ARG A 390 6.94 -8.76 -5.60
C ARG A 390 7.50 -7.87 -4.48
N SER A 391 6.61 -7.10 -3.87
CA SER A 391 6.93 -6.19 -2.76
C SER A 391 8.10 -5.23 -3.05
N LEU A 392 8.42 -5.00 -4.34
CA LEU A 392 9.51 -4.13 -4.76
C LEU A 392 9.15 -2.66 -4.46
N PRO A 393 9.94 -1.97 -3.62
CA PRO A 393 9.64 -0.59 -3.25
C PRO A 393 9.78 0.37 -4.43
N GLN A 394 8.96 1.41 -4.48
CA GLN A 394 9.08 2.51 -5.43
C GLN A 394 9.47 3.79 -4.69
N ARG A 395 10.69 4.29 -4.93
CA ARG A 395 11.24 5.48 -4.23
C ARG A 395 10.71 6.82 -4.75
N ASN A 396 9.94 6.82 -5.84
CA ASN A 396 9.31 8.02 -6.35
C ASN A 396 8.08 8.37 -5.49
N VAL A 397 8.07 9.57 -4.93
CA VAL A 397 7.00 10.09 -4.05
C VAL A 397 5.60 10.14 -4.68
N LEU A 398 5.49 10.04 -6.00
CA LEU A 398 4.21 9.99 -6.70
C LEU A 398 3.56 8.60 -6.62
N HIS A 399 4.36 7.54 -6.46
CA HIS A 399 3.84 6.18 -6.33
C HIS A 399 3.39 5.90 -4.90
N ARG A 400 2.17 5.38 -4.79
CA ARG A 400 1.56 5.04 -3.50
C ARG A 400 1.89 3.61 -3.06
N HIS A 401 2.19 2.70 -4.01
CA HIS A 401 2.27 1.27 -3.80
C HIS A 401 3.63 0.70 -4.22
N THR A 402 3.96 -0.51 -3.77
CA THR A 402 5.01 -1.35 -4.36
C THR A 402 4.70 -1.66 -5.83
N VAL A 403 5.71 -2.10 -6.60
CA VAL A 403 5.54 -2.34 -8.05
C VAL A 403 4.43 -3.36 -8.32
N ASP A 404 4.45 -4.49 -7.65
CA ASP A 404 3.43 -5.54 -7.79
C ASP A 404 2.02 -5.05 -7.41
N ARG A 405 1.88 -4.32 -6.32
CA ARG A 405 0.58 -3.77 -5.93
C ARG A 405 0.12 -2.68 -6.90
N HIS A 406 1.01 -1.83 -7.39
CA HIS A 406 0.70 -0.85 -8.42
C HIS A 406 0.16 -1.52 -9.69
N MET A 407 0.78 -2.61 -10.15
CA MET A 407 0.31 -3.38 -11.30
C MET A 407 -1.09 -3.99 -11.08
N VAL A 408 -1.35 -4.50 -9.88
CA VAL A 408 -2.69 -4.99 -9.50
C VAL A 408 -3.72 -3.85 -9.50
N GLU A 409 -3.40 -2.70 -8.91
CA GLU A 409 -4.30 -1.52 -8.92
C GLU A 409 -4.51 -0.98 -10.34
N THR A 410 -3.48 -0.97 -11.19
CA THR A 410 -3.62 -0.62 -12.60
C THR A 410 -4.61 -1.55 -13.31
N ALA A 411 -4.55 -2.85 -13.03
CA ALA A 411 -5.52 -3.80 -13.58
C ALA A 411 -6.95 -3.55 -13.06
N VAL A 412 -7.11 -3.15 -11.79
CA VAL A 412 -8.40 -2.76 -11.21
C VAL A 412 -8.99 -1.55 -11.95
N HIS A 413 -8.18 -0.51 -12.19
CA HIS A 413 -8.62 0.66 -12.97
C HIS A 413 -8.91 0.30 -14.43
N ALA A 414 -8.08 -0.54 -15.06
CA ALA A 414 -8.30 -1.03 -16.42
C ALA A 414 -9.62 -1.81 -16.57
N ALA A 415 -10.04 -2.55 -15.55
CA ALA A 415 -11.32 -3.29 -15.56
C ALA A 415 -12.53 -2.36 -15.75
N ALA A 416 -12.48 -1.13 -15.23
CA ALA A 416 -13.52 -0.12 -15.44
C ALA A 416 -13.57 0.42 -16.89
N LEU A 417 -12.49 0.25 -17.64
CA LEU A 417 -12.33 0.76 -19.02
C LEU A 417 -12.61 -0.31 -20.09
N THR A 418 -12.86 -1.57 -19.70
CA THR A 418 -13.04 -2.71 -20.62
C THR A 418 -14.14 -2.51 -21.68
N ARG A 419 -15.17 -1.71 -21.38
CA ARG A 419 -16.26 -1.38 -22.32
C ARG A 419 -15.89 -0.30 -23.34
N LYS A 420 -14.74 0.33 -23.17
CA LYS A 420 -14.24 1.42 -24.05
C LYS A 420 -13.24 0.93 -25.08
N VAL A 421 -12.87 -0.34 -25.06
CA VAL A 421 -11.83 -0.91 -25.94
C VAL A 421 -12.32 -2.16 -26.66
N HIS A 422 -11.76 -2.43 -27.84
CA HIS A 422 -12.12 -3.59 -28.65
C HIS A 422 -11.57 -4.93 -28.10
N ARG A 423 -10.43 -4.88 -27.39
CA ARG A 423 -9.75 -6.06 -26.84
C ARG A 423 -9.51 -5.89 -25.35
N PRO A 424 -10.57 -6.03 -24.54
CA PRO A 424 -10.48 -5.89 -23.09
C PRO A 424 -9.51 -6.90 -22.44
N ASP A 425 -9.36 -8.08 -23.03
CA ASP A 425 -8.41 -9.10 -22.59
C ASP A 425 -6.94 -8.62 -22.70
N LEU A 426 -6.59 -7.94 -23.80
CA LEU A 426 -5.24 -7.38 -23.97
C LEU A 426 -4.99 -6.19 -23.06
N LEU A 427 -6.01 -5.32 -22.86
CA LEU A 427 -5.90 -4.21 -21.92
C LEU A 427 -5.64 -4.72 -20.49
N LEU A 428 -6.43 -5.68 -20.02
CA LEU A 428 -6.32 -6.24 -18.68
C LEU A 428 -4.96 -6.92 -18.45
N PHE A 429 -4.52 -7.72 -19.44
CA PHE A 429 -3.24 -8.37 -19.36
C PHE A 429 -2.07 -7.36 -19.41
N GLY A 430 -2.12 -6.41 -20.33
CA GLY A 430 -1.15 -5.31 -20.41
C GLY A 430 -1.09 -4.50 -19.12
N ALA A 431 -2.24 -4.18 -18.52
CA ALA A 431 -2.30 -3.44 -17.27
C ALA A 431 -1.66 -4.19 -16.10
N LEU A 432 -1.90 -5.52 -15.98
CA LEU A 432 -1.30 -6.33 -14.92
C LEU A 432 0.23 -6.47 -15.08
N PHE A 433 0.77 -6.36 -16.30
CA PHE A 433 2.19 -6.64 -16.56
C PHE A 433 2.99 -5.48 -17.15
N HIS A 434 2.42 -4.26 -17.23
CA HIS A 434 3.11 -3.13 -17.88
C HIS A 434 4.47 -2.80 -17.26
N ASP A 435 4.62 -3.00 -15.97
CA ASP A 435 5.81 -2.71 -15.17
C ASP A 435 6.64 -3.96 -14.80
N ILE A 436 6.39 -5.10 -15.43
CA ILE A 436 7.10 -6.38 -15.14
C ILE A 436 8.62 -6.29 -15.34
N GLY A 437 9.08 -5.29 -16.07
CA GLY A 437 10.50 -5.03 -16.32
C GLY A 437 11.21 -4.29 -15.18
N LYS A 438 10.52 -3.78 -14.15
CA LYS A 438 11.15 -3.07 -13.03
C LYS A 438 12.05 -3.98 -12.18
N GLY A 439 12.87 -3.38 -11.31
CA GLY A 439 13.74 -4.08 -10.37
C GLY A 439 15.18 -4.28 -10.83
N THR A 440 15.61 -3.62 -11.91
CA THR A 440 17.03 -3.60 -12.37
C THR A 440 17.40 -2.19 -12.83
N GLU A 441 18.70 -1.97 -13.11
CA GLU A 441 19.19 -0.70 -13.66
C GLU A 441 18.84 -0.51 -15.15
N GLU A 442 18.37 -1.54 -15.83
CA GLU A 442 17.97 -1.50 -17.23
C GLU A 442 16.65 -0.72 -17.39
N ASP A 443 16.43 -0.10 -18.57
CA ASP A 443 15.14 0.51 -18.90
C ASP A 443 14.02 -0.53 -18.78
N HIS A 444 13.07 -0.25 -17.86
CA HIS A 444 12.03 -1.21 -17.51
C HIS A 444 11.04 -1.47 -18.65
N SER A 445 10.84 -0.51 -19.57
CA SER A 445 9.95 -0.68 -20.70
C SER A 445 10.54 -1.63 -21.75
N GLU A 446 11.84 -1.48 -22.05
CA GLU A 446 12.56 -2.39 -22.96
C GLU A 446 12.71 -3.78 -22.36
N ARG A 447 13.06 -3.87 -21.08
CA ARG A 447 13.12 -5.15 -20.38
C ARG A 447 11.75 -5.81 -20.30
N GLY A 448 10.69 -5.03 -20.01
CA GLY A 448 9.31 -5.51 -19.97
C GLY A 448 8.85 -6.09 -21.30
N GLU A 449 9.14 -5.40 -22.42
CA GLU A 449 8.88 -5.88 -23.79
C GLU A 449 9.47 -7.27 -24.03
N ARG A 450 10.72 -7.50 -23.59
CA ARG A 450 11.38 -8.80 -23.77
C ARG A 450 10.81 -9.89 -22.86
N LEU A 451 10.41 -9.56 -21.63
CA LEU A 451 9.86 -10.51 -20.66
C LEU A 451 8.41 -10.91 -20.99
N ILE A 452 7.62 -9.97 -21.52
CA ILE A 452 6.19 -10.20 -21.71
C ILE A 452 5.89 -11.16 -22.87
N ALA A 453 6.71 -11.19 -23.92
CA ALA A 453 6.46 -12.03 -25.09
C ALA A 453 6.48 -13.53 -24.76
N PRO A 454 7.52 -14.10 -24.13
CA PRO A 454 7.51 -15.51 -23.75
C PRO A 454 6.44 -15.82 -22.70
N LEU A 455 6.13 -14.89 -21.79
CA LEU A 455 5.04 -15.04 -20.81
C LEU A 455 3.68 -15.14 -21.52
N ALA A 456 3.35 -14.21 -22.42
CA ALA A 456 2.10 -14.21 -23.16
C ALA A 456 1.96 -15.45 -24.07
N ALA A 457 3.06 -15.90 -24.69
CA ALA A 457 3.08 -17.13 -25.48
C ALA A 457 2.81 -18.37 -24.60
N ARG A 458 3.42 -18.45 -23.42
CA ARG A 458 3.19 -19.52 -22.43
C ARG A 458 1.74 -19.56 -21.96
N ILE A 459 1.12 -18.40 -21.73
CA ILE A 459 -0.29 -18.25 -21.33
C ILE A 459 -1.24 -18.58 -22.51
N GLY A 460 -0.72 -18.64 -23.74
CA GLY A 460 -1.47 -19.09 -24.92
C GLY A 460 -2.14 -17.97 -25.72
N PHE A 461 -1.60 -16.74 -25.69
CA PHE A 461 -2.01 -15.70 -26.63
C PHE A 461 -1.47 -16.01 -28.05
N PRO A 462 -2.23 -15.71 -29.11
CA PRO A 462 -1.75 -15.84 -30.48
C PRO A 462 -0.69 -14.78 -30.83
N PRO A 463 0.19 -15.02 -31.85
CA PRO A 463 1.31 -14.14 -32.17
C PRO A 463 0.93 -12.66 -32.39
N ALA A 464 -0.21 -12.38 -33.03
CA ALA A 464 -0.67 -11.01 -33.25
C ALA A 464 -1.00 -10.30 -31.93
N ASP A 465 -1.64 -10.99 -30.99
CA ASP A 465 -1.98 -10.46 -29.68
C ASP A 465 -0.71 -10.24 -28.83
N ILE A 466 0.29 -11.15 -28.96
CA ILE A 466 1.59 -11.00 -28.27
C ILE A 466 2.29 -9.71 -28.75
N ALA A 467 2.30 -9.44 -30.06
CA ALA A 467 2.88 -8.21 -30.59
C ALA A 467 2.19 -6.95 -30.03
N THR A 468 0.85 -6.96 -29.95
CA THR A 468 0.11 -5.85 -29.33
C THR A 468 0.45 -5.70 -27.86
N ILE A 469 0.50 -6.78 -27.07
CA ILE A 469 0.87 -6.75 -25.65
C ILE A 469 2.29 -6.18 -25.47
N GLN A 470 3.26 -6.58 -26.31
CA GLN A 470 4.62 -6.04 -26.30
C GLN A 470 4.63 -4.52 -26.52
N LEU A 471 3.86 -4.02 -27.50
CA LEU A 471 3.73 -2.58 -27.73
C LEU A 471 3.12 -1.86 -26.53
N LEU A 472 2.10 -2.44 -25.90
CA LEU A 472 1.50 -1.86 -24.70
C LEU A 472 2.53 -1.73 -23.56
N VAL A 473 3.29 -2.77 -23.28
CA VAL A 473 4.32 -2.77 -22.22
C VAL A 473 5.46 -1.82 -22.57
N LYS A 474 5.96 -1.85 -23.81
CA LYS A 474 7.04 -0.98 -24.27
C LYS A 474 6.69 0.50 -24.21
N HIS A 475 5.47 0.84 -24.61
CA HIS A 475 5.05 2.22 -24.82
C HIS A 475 4.07 2.75 -23.75
N HIS A 476 3.92 2.06 -22.59
CA HIS A 476 2.96 2.45 -21.56
C HIS A 476 3.13 3.90 -21.06
N LEU A 477 4.38 4.42 -21.06
CA LEU A 477 4.69 5.80 -20.69
C LEU A 477 4.58 6.82 -21.85
N LEU A 478 4.51 6.35 -23.11
CA LEU A 478 4.65 7.21 -24.31
C LEU A 478 3.64 8.36 -24.31
N LEU A 479 2.36 8.08 -24.16
CA LEU A 479 1.31 9.11 -24.25
C LEU A 479 1.46 10.13 -23.12
N SER A 480 1.64 9.68 -21.89
CA SER A 480 1.81 10.55 -20.72
C SER A 480 3.07 11.39 -20.79
N ALA A 481 4.20 10.82 -21.21
CA ALA A 481 5.47 11.53 -21.34
C ALA A 481 5.43 12.56 -22.49
N THR A 482 4.88 12.18 -23.64
CA THR A 482 4.77 13.07 -24.80
C THR A 482 3.82 14.23 -24.49
N ALA A 483 2.64 13.94 -23.93
CA ALA A 483 1.63 14.96 -23.64
C ALA A 483 2.12 16.04 -22.66
N THR A 484 3.00 15.69 -21.73
CA THR A 484 3.47 16.62 -20.70
C THR A 484 4.80 17.31 -21.01
N ARG A 485 5.56 16.83 -22.01
CA ARG A 485 6.93 17.29 -22.27
C ARG A 485 7.15 17.87 -23.65
N ARG A 486 6.18 17.69 -24.56
CA ARG A 486 6.32 18.14 -25.95
C ARG A 486 5.17 19.06 -26.37
N ASP A 487 5.43 19.89 -27.36
CA ASP A 487 4.38 20.69 -28.01
C ASP A 487 3.48 19.75 -28.83
N LEU A 488 2.19 19.71 -28.48
CA LEU A 488 1.20 18.86 -29.15
C LEU A 488 0.73 19.45 -30.49
N ASP A 489 1.06 20.69 -30.79
CA ASP A 489 0.79 21.33 -32.07
C ASP A 489 1.95 21.15 -33.08
N ASP A 490 3.10 20.62 -32.63
CA ASP A 490 4.21 20.27 -33.50
C ASP A 490 3.92 18.97 -34.27
N PRO A 491 3.87 19.02 -35.62
CA PRO A 491 3.70 17.82 -36.45
C PRO A 491 4.70 16.71 -36.16
N ALA A 492 5.95 17.06 -35.80
CA ALA A 492 6.99 16.08 -35.48
C ALA A 492 6.66 15.29 -34.19
N THR A 493 5.99 15.92 -33.23
CA THR A 493 5.49 15.24 -32.02
C THR A 493 4.46 14.17 -32.37
N ILE A 494 3.50 14.51 -33.23
CA ILE A 494 2.46 13.56 -33.66
C ILE A 494 3.09 12.43 -34.50
N ALA A 495 4.02 12.77 -35.41
CA ALA A 495 4.72 11.79 -36.23
C ALA A 495 5.46 10.76 -35.38
N SER A 496 6.16 11.16 -34.33
CA SER A 496 6.89 10.26 -33.44
C SER A 496 5.98 9.25 -32.71
N VAL A 497 4.76 9.67 -32.38
CA VAL A 497 3.77 8.78 -31.74
C VAL A 497 3.16 7.82 -32.77
N VAL A 498 2.85 8.31 -33.98
CA VAL A 498 2.35 7.49 -35.11
C VAL A 498 3.37 6.42 -35.52
N GLU A 499 4.67 6.73 -35.51
CA GLU A 499 5.73 5.74 -35.80
C GLU A 499 5.77 4.62 -34.78
N ALA A 500 5.50 4.93 -33.50
CA ALA A 500 5.51 3.95 -32.41
C ALA A 500 4.23 3.10 -32.33
N ILE A 501 3.09 3.61 -32.83
CA ILE A 501 1.77 2.99 -32.70
C ILE A 501 1.22 2.67 -34.07
N PRO A 502 1.11 1.36 -34.46
CA PRO A 502 0.81 0.97 -35.83
C PRO A 502 -0.65 1.21 -36.27
N ASP A 503 -1.61 1.24 -35.33
CA ASP A 503 -3.03 1.28 -35.64
C ASP A 503 -3.88 1.89 -34.52
N LEU A 504 -5.16 2.15 -34.87
CA LEU A 504 -6.15 2.75 -33.96
C LEU A 504 -6.51 1.86 -32.77
N GLN A 505 -6.47 0.54 -32.93
CA GLN A 505 -6.83 -0.39 -31.84
C GLN A 505 -5.71 -0.39 -30.78
N THR A 506 -4.46 -0.39 -31.21
CA THR A 506 -3.32 -0.26 -30.32
C THR A 506 -3.31 1.11 -29.59
N LEU A 507 -3.66 2.20 -30.31
CA LEU A 507 -3.80 3.53 -29.69
C LEU A 507 -4.89 3.55 -28.62
N GLU A 508 -6.06 2.96 -28.89
CA GLU A 508 -7.18 2.85 -27.94
C GLU A 508 -6.76 2.10 -26.66
N LEU A 509 -6.08 0.95 -26.82
CA LEU A 509 -5.59 0.15 -25.71
C LEU A 509 -4.55 0.91 -24.88
N LEU A 510 -3.59 1.57 -25.55
CA LEU A 510 -2.53 2.33 -24.90
C LEU A 510 -3.09 3.55 -24.16
N HIS A 511 -4.09 4.21 -24.72
CA HIS A 511 -4.80 5.31 -24.06
C HIS A 511 -5.50 4.82 -22.79
N ALA A 512 -6.25 3.73 -22.87
CA ALA A 512 -6.92 3.14 -21.71
C ALA A 512 -5.91 2.69 -20.64
N LEU A 513 -4.79 2.10 -21.04
CA LEU A 513 -3.70 1.73 -20.14
C LEU A 513 -3.08 2.96 -19.46
N SER A 514 -2.83 4.06 -20.20
CA SER A 514 -2.27 5.30 -19.63
C SER A 514 -3.20 5.94 -18.59
N ILE A 515 -4.52 5.86 -18.79
CA ILE A 515 -5.50 6.31 -17.79
C ILE A 515 -5.41 5.42 -16.55
N ALA A 516 -5.47 4.09 -16.72
CA ALA A 516 -5.47 3.13 -15.63
C ALA A 516 -4.20 3.22 -14.78
N ASP A 517 -3.03 3.31 -15.41
CA ASP A 517 -1.73 3.48 -14.76
C ASP A 517 -1.63 4.80 -13.99
N GLY A 518 -2.06 5.90 -14.64
CA GLY A 518 -2.08 7.21 -14.00
C GLY A 518 -2.98 7.27 -12.76
N GLU A 519 -4.18 6.71 -12.83
CA GLU A 519 -5.12 6.63 -11.70
C GLU A 519 -4.57 5.75 -10.56
N ALA A 520 -3.94 4.61 -10.90
CA ALA A 520 -3.31 3.70 -9.93
C ALA A 520 -2.08 4.33 -9.24
N THR A 521 -1.34 5.18 -9.93
CA THR A 521 -0.20 5.93 -9.35
C THR A 521 -0.70 6.92 -8.30
N GLY A 522 -1.85 7.58 -8.54
CA GLY A 522 -2.51 8.45 -7.56
C GLY A 522 -2.93 9.82 -8.12
N ARG A 523 -3.74 10.55 -7.34
CA ARG A 523 -4.31 11.83 -7.76
C ARG A 523 -3.28 12.91 -8.12
N ALA A 524 -2.11 12.89 -7.51
CA ALA A 524 -1.03 13.82 -7.84
C ALA A 524 -0.37 13.49 -9.18
N ALA A 525 -0.38 12.23 -9.59
CA ALA A 525 0.20 11.75 -10.85
C ALA A 525 -0.78 11.85 -12.04
N TRP A 526 -2.09 11.76 -11.78
CA TRP A 526 -3.14 11.85 -12.81
C TRP A 526 -4.15 12.93 -12.45
N THR A 527 -3.83 14.17 -12.89
CA THR A 527 -4.70 15.34 -12.72
C THR A 527 -5.60 15.54 -13.94
N ASP A 528 -6.72 16.30 -13.77
CA ASP A 528 -7.62 16.64 -14.88
C ASP A 528 -6.87 17.35 -16.03
N TRP A 529 -5.87 18.16 -15.69
CA TRP A 529 -5.01 18.82 -16.67
C TRP A 529 -4.20 17.80 -17.49
N LYS A 530 -3.56 16.83 -16.85
CA LYS A 530 -2.79 15.79 -17.54
C LYS A 530 -3.70 14.91 -18.39
N ALA A 531 -4.87 14.54 -17.86
CA ALA A 531 -5.87 13.78 -18.60
C ALA A 531 -6.31 14.50 -19.90
N ALA A 532 -6.56 15.81 -19.80
CA ALA A 532 -6.93 16.63 -20.97
C ALA A 532 -5.79 16.73 -22.01
N LEU A 533 -4.53 16.80 -21.58
CA LEU A 533 -3.38 16.79 -22.49
C LEU A 533 -3.25 15.46 -23.23
N VAL A 534 -3.36 14.35 -22.51
CA VAL A 534 -3.30 12.99 -23.10
C VAL A 534 -4.46 12.79 -24.08
N GLU A 535 -5.69 13.18 -23.72
CA GLU A 535 -6.85 13.12 -24.62
C GLU A 535 -6.66 13.96 -25.89
N GLY A 536 -6.09 15.18 -25.74
CA GLY A 536 -5.75 16.06 -26.87
C GLY A 536 -4.71 15.42 -27.81
N LEU A 537 -3.67 14.78 -27.26
CA LEU A 537 -2.67 14.04 -28.02
C LEU A 537 -3.32 12.87 -28.77
N VAL A 538 -4.08 12.03 -28.05
CA VAL A 538 -4.77 10.86 -28.64
C VAL A 538 -5.69 11.26 -29.77
N THR A 539 -6.45 12.35 -29.64
CA THR A 539 -7.32 12.87 -30.70
C THR A 539 -6.53 13.21 -31.96
N LYS A 540 -5.39 13.88 -31.84
CA LYS A 540 -4.53 14.25 -32.98
C LYS A 540 -3.89 13.03 -33.63
N VAL A 541 -3.38 12.10 -32.83
CA VAL A 541 -2.80 10.83 -33.33
C VAL A 541 -3.87 10.01 -34.05
N LYS A 542 -5.10 9.95 -33.51
CA LYS A 542 -6.24 9.26 -34.13
C LYS A 542 -6.54 9.83 -35.53
N ILE A 543 -6.57 11.15 -35.67
CA ILE A 543 -6.77 11.80 -36.98
C ILE A 543 -5.62 11.43 -37.93
N ALA A 544 -4.39 11.50 -37.46
CA ALA A 544 -3.22 11.16 -38.28
C ALA A 544 -3.23 9.70 -38.78
N LEU A 545 -3.61 8.76 -37.92
CA LEU A 545 -3.76 7.33 -38.28
C LEU A 545 -4.95 7.07 -39.20
N THR A 546 -6.04 7.85 -39.12
CA THR A 546 -7.24 7.66 -39.94
C THR A 546 -7.06 8.24 -41.33
N ASP A 547 -6.58 9.48 -41.40
CA ASP A 547 -6.52 10.26 -42.64
C ASP A 547 -5.16 10.13 -43.33
N ASN A 548 -4.22 9.43 -42.72
CA ASN A 548 -2.80 9.32 -43.14
C ASN A 548 -2.16 10.71 -43.39
N THR A 549 -2.64 11.71 -42.64
CA THR A 549 -2.20 13.10 -42.72
C THR A 549 -1.94 13.67 -41.34
N ILE A 550 -0.77 14.21 -41.14
CA ILE A 550 -0.46 14.94 -39.89
C ILE A 550 -0.88 16.40 -40.11
N ALA A 551 -1.79 16.89 -39.29
CA ALA A 551 -2.23 18.28 -39.35
C ALA A 551 -1.01 19.19 -39.16
N GLN A 552 -0.72 20.02 -40.17
CA GLN A 552 0.30 21.05 -40.03
C GLN A 552 -0.20 22.13 -39.07
N GLN A 553 0.72 22.75 -38.35
CA GLN A 553 0.37 23.94 -37.56
C GLN A 553 -0.26 24.99 -38.51
N PRO A 554 -1.37 25.62 -38.12
CA PRO A 554 -1.91 26.70 -38.93
C PRO A 554 -0.83 27.75 -39.20
N ASP A 555 -0.72 28.17 -40.45
CA ASP A 555 0.23 29.23 -40.81
C ASP A 555 -0.05 30.50 -40.02
N LEU A 556 0.99 31.32 -39.85
CA LEU A 556 0.82 32.61 -39.24
C LEU A 556 -0.21 33.42 -40.05
N THR A 557 -1.10 34.10 -39.36
CA THR A 557 -1.98 35.07 -40.01
C THR A 557 -1.15 36.18 -40.66
N ASP A 558 -1.70 36.84 -41.66
CA ASP A 558 -0.97 37.91 -42.32
C ASP A 558 -0.54 39.01 -41.33
N SER A 559 -1.35 39.33 -40.33
CA SER A 559 -1.03 40.25 -39.25
C SER A 559 0.14 39.78 -38.39
N GLN A 560 0.17 38.49 -38.02
CA GLN A 560 1.26 37.91 -37.26
C GLN A 560 2.56 37.85 -38.06
N ARG A 561 2.47 37.54 -39.36
CA ARG A 561 3.65 37.52 -40.26
C ARG A 561 4.24 38.90 -40.40
N ILE A 562 3.41 39.91 -40.69
CA ILE A 562 3.85 41.30 -40.79
C ILE A 562 4.50 41.79 -39.49
N ALA A 563 3.90 41.47 -38.35
CA ALA A 563 4.47 41.81 -37.04
C ALA A 563 5.81 41.12 -36.80
N ALA A 564 5.93 39.84 -37.14
CA ALA A 564 7.17 39.07 -36.98
C ALA A 564 8.29 39.59 -37.93
N GLU A 565 7.98 39.91 -39.16
CA GLU A 565 8.91 40.45 -40.16
C GLU A 565 9.38 41.86 -39.80
N SER A 566 8.51 42.65 -39.17
CA SER A 566 8.89 44.01 -38.73
C SER A 566 9.82 43.99 -37.51
N GLY A 567 9.94 42.86 -36.79
CA GLY A 567 10.68 42.77 -35.54
C GLY A 567 10.08 43.61 -34.40
N ALA A 568 8.86 44.10 -34.55
CA ALA A 568 8.21 44.94 -33.56
C ALA A 568 7.62 44.06 -32.41
N PHE A 569 7.78 44.54 -31.18
CA PHE A 569 7.04 43.95 -30.05
C PHE A 569 5.56 44.32 -30.16
N THR A 570 4.71 43.34 -30.26
CA THR A 570 3.25 43.54 -30.31
C THR A 570 2.53 42.62 -29.31
N VAL A 571 1.47 43.14 -28.71
CA VAL A 571 0.55 42.39 -27.86
C VAL A 571 -0.88 42.64 -28.31
N ALA A 572 -1.61 41.60 -28.60
CA ALA A 572 -3.04 41.70 -28.92
C ALA A 572 -3.84 40.79 -27.94
N ILE A 573 -4.93 41.32 -27.43
CA ILE A 573 -5.79 40.58 -26.50
C ILE A 573 -7.15 40.42 -27.16
N LYS A 574 -7.62 39.17 -27.24
CA LYS A 574 -8.95 38.78 -27.76
C LYS A 574 -9.78 38.20 -26.64
N ASP A 575 -10.94 38.79 -26.37
CA ASP A 575 -11.91 38.26 -25.41
C ASP A 575 -12.66 37.08 -26.07
N ARG A 576 -12.68 35.93 -25.38
CA ARG A 576 -13.40 34.71 -25.78
C ARG A 576 -14.42 34.28 -24.71
N GLY A 577 -15.02 35.28 -24.04
CA GLY A 577 -15.98 35.05 -22.97
C GLY A 577 -15.33 34.82 -21.61
N ASN A 578 -15.24 33.59 -21.14
CA ASN A 578 -14.57 33.27 -19.87
C ASN A 578 -13.04 33.15 -19.97
N LEU A 579 -12.49 33.31 -21.18
CA LEU A 579 -11.07 33.16 -21.50
C LEU A 579 -10.58 34.38 -22.26
N TYR A 580 -9.29 34.70 -22.12
CA TYR A 580 -8.60 35.69 -22.95
C TYR A 580 -7.51 35.01 -23.76
N ALA A 581 -7.46 35.30 -25.08
CA ALA A 581 -6.34 34.92 -25.92
C ALA A 581 -5.40 36.14 -26.03
N ILE A 582 -4.16 35.97 -25.55
CA ILE A 582 -3.10 37.01 -25.62
C ILE A 582 -2.11 36.58 -26.69
N GLU A 583 -2.07 37.31 -27.79
CA GLU A 583 -1.09 37.12 -28.85
C GLU A 583 0.10 38.07 -28.59
N ILE A 584 1.34 37.53 -28.60
CA ILE A 584 2.56 38.25 -28.37
C ILE A 584 3.52 37.96 -29.52
N VAL A 585 4.01 38.99 -30.19
CA VAL A 585 5.12 38.88 -31.14
C VAL A 585 6.31 39.66 -30.59
N ILE A 586 7.46 38.99 -30.49
CA ILE A 586 8.66 39.54 -29.86
C ILE A 586 9.90 38.87 -30.45
N ALA A 587 11.07 39.52 -30.35
CA ALA A 587 12.33 38.91 -30.73
C ALA A 587 12.59 37.60 -29.98
N ASP A 588 12.93 36.54 -30.72
CA ASP A 588 13.14 35.19 -30.13
C ASP A 588 14.46 35.19 -29.33
N GLN A 589 14.39 34.69 -28.10
CA GLN A 589 15.55 34.58 -27.21
C GLN A 589 15.35 33.45 -26.18
N PRO A 590 16.45 32.86 -25.68
CA PRO A 590 16.38 31.83 -24.65
C PRO A 590 15.63 32.31 -23.39
N GLY A 591 14.72 31.48 -22.84
CA GLY A 591 13.97 31.79 -21.63
C GLY A 591 12.71 32.64 -21.83
N LEU A 592 12.35 33.00 -23.08
CA LEU A 592 11.21 33.86 -23.38
C LEU A 592 9.88 33.31 -22.86
N LEU A 593 9.60 32.04 -23.05
CA LEU A 593 8.38 31.41 -22.53
C LEU A 593 8.27 31.51 -21.00
N SER A 594 9.36 31.27 -20.29
CA SER A 594 9.41 31.38 -18.83
C SER A 594 9.21 32.84 -18.37
N THR A 595 9.77 33.81 -19.11
CA THR A 595 9.58 35.24 -18.83
C THR A 595 8.12 35.66 -18.99
N VAL A 596 7.49 35.28 -20.11
CA VAL A 596 6.09 35.62 -20.37
C VAL A 596 5.17 34.94 -19.37
N ALA A 597 5.40 33.64 -19.07
CA ALA A 597 4.64 32.90 -18.03
C ALA A 597 4.78 33.60 -16.66
N GLY A 598 5.96 34.05 -16.29
CA GLY A 598 6.22 34.81 -15.07
C GLY A 598 5.42 36.12 -15.01
N VAL A 599 5.38 36.87 -16.11
CA VAL A 599 4.58 38.11 -16.22
C VAL A 599 3.09 37.82 -16.07
N LEU A 600 2.58 36.78 -16.77
CA LEU A 600 1.17 36.40 -16.68
C LEU A 600 0.79 35.97 -15.25
N ASN A 601 1.67 35.25 -14.57
CA ASN A 601 1.48 34.87 -13.17
C ASN A 601 1.49 36.11 -12.23
N LEU A 602 2.38 37.07 -12.44
CA LEU A 602 2.39 38.32 -11.67
C LEU A 602 1.09 39.12 -11.88
N LEU A 603 0.51 39.04 -13.07
CA LEU A 603 -0.78 39.65 -13.40
C LEU A 603 -1.99 38.83 -12.87
N ARG A 604 -1.74 37.71 -12.19
CA ARG A 604 -2.74 36.78 -11.70
C ARG A 604 -3.65 36.21 -12.80
N LEU A 605 -3.04 35.89 -13.92
CA LEU A 605 -3.66 35.23 -15.03
C LEU A 605 -3.28 33.74 -14.98
N ASP A 606 -4.26 32.88 -14.88
CA ASP A 606 -4.07 31.44 -14.89
C ASP A 606 -3.95 30.94 -16.33
N VAL A 607 -2.78 30.42 -16.70
CA VAL A 607 -2.48 29.97 -18.06
C VAL A 607 -3.12 28.62 -18.31
N ARG A 608 -3.96 28.52 -19.34
CA ARG A 608 -4.62 27.30 -19.79
C ARG A 608 -3.88 26.62 -20.94
N SER A 609 -3.36 27.40 -21.86
CA SER A 609 -2.49 26.90 -22.92
C SER A 609 -1.57 27.98 -23.41
N ALA A 610 -0.42 27.59 -23.97
CA ALA A 610 0.51 28.46 -24.67
C ALA A 610 0.95 27.79 -25.97
N ARG A 611 0.95 28.54 -27.06
CA ARG A 611 1.50 28.13 -28.35
C ARG A 611 2.59 29.11 -28.73
N THR A 612 3.65 28.59 -29.32
CA THR A 612 4.73 29.41 -29.82
C THR A 612 5.16 28.95 -31.20
N LYS A 613 5.50 29.86 -32.07
CA LYS A 613 6.02 29.60 -33.39
C LYS A 613 7.13 30.63 -33.67
N SER A 614 8.29 30.17 -34.12
CA SER A 614 9.36 31.06 -34.56
C SER A 614 9.19 31.39 -36.02
N HIS A 615 9.34 32.69 -36.38
CA HIS A 615 9.37 33.17 -37.75
C HIS A 615 10.52 34.20 -37.91
N GLY A 616 11.54 33.83 -38.69
CA GLY A 616 12.77 34.61 -38.74
C GLY A 616 13.42 34.69 -37.37
N ASN A 617 13.66 35.92 -36.89
CA ASN A 617 14.22 36.20 -35.56
C ASN A 617 13.14 36.54 -34.51
N SER A 618 11.88 36.31 -34.81
CA SER A 618 10.76 36.63 -33.93
C SER A 618 10.04 35.38 -33.44
N ALA A 619 9.63 35.37 -32.19
CA ALA A 619 8.70 34.42 -31.62
C ALA A 619 7.27 35.00 -31.64
N VAL A 620 6.33 34.20 -32.18
CA VAL A 620 4.90 34.50 -32.18
C VAL A 620 4.24 33.55 -31.18
N MET A 621 3.67 34.11 -30.13
CA MET A 621 3.09 33.33 -29.03
C MET A 621 1.60 33.63 -28.88
N GLU A 622 0.77 32.60 -28.68
CA GLU A 622 -0.62 32.73 -28.27
C GLU A 622 -0.78 32.08 -26.88
N TRP A 623 -1.30 32.84 -25.93
CA TRP A 623 -1.57 32.42 -24.57
C TRP A 623 -3.05 32.47 -24.31
N ILE A 624 -3.64 31.35 -23.87
CA ILE A 624 -5.02 31.31 -23.39
C ILE A 624 -4.97 31.39 -21.87
N VAL A 625 -5.61 32.41 -21.32
CA VAL A 625 -5.56 32.70 -19.87
C VAL A 625 -6.95 32.94 -19.31
N ILE A 626 -7.11 32.67 -18.01
CA ILE A 626 -8.28 33.02 -17.21
C ILE A 626 -7.83 33.94 -16.07
N PRO A 627 -8.55 35.02 -15.78
CA PRO A 627 -8.32 35.79 -14.56
C PRO A 627 -8.56 34.95 -13.34
N ASP A 628 -7.70 35.05 -12.32
CA ASP A 628 -7.90 34.38 -11.04
C ASP A 628 -9.23 34.88 -10.41
N PRO A 629 -10.22 34.01 -10.17
CA PRO A 629 -11.51 34.41 -9.60
C PRO A 629 -11.42 34.96 -8.18
N HIS A 630 -10.28 34.75 -7.51
CA HIS A 630 -10.00 35.28 -6.18
C HIS A 630 -9.17 36.57 -6.18
N ALA A 631 -8.85 37.09 -7.37
CA ALA A 631 -8.17 38.37 -7.46
C ALA A 631 -9.14 39.49 -7.00
N PRO A 632 -8.72 40.41 -6.10
CA PRO A 632 -9.56 41.53 -5.70
C PRO A 632 -9.94 42.37 -6.92
N ASP A 633 -11.25 42.66 -7.03
CA ASP A 633 -11.89 43.38 -8.13
C ASP A 633 -11.15 44.68 -8.39
N ARG A 634 -10.22 44.68 -9.34
CA ARG A 634 -9.62 45.92 -9.87
C ARG A 634 -10.56 46.41 -10.96
N LYS A 635 -11.52 47.24 -10.54
CA LYS A 635 -12.22 48.11 -11.47
C LYS A 635 -11.19 48.82 -12.39
N SER A 636 -11.26 48.46 -13.68
CA SER A 636 -10.75 49.22 -14.81
C SER A 636 -9.31 49.78 -14.67
N THR A 637 -8.31 48.98 -14.98
CA THR A 637 -7.15 49.53 -15.66
C THR A 637 -7.40 49.32 -17.17
N ARG A 638 -8.09 50.25 -17.79
CA ARG A 638 -8.08 50.42 -19.24
C ARG A 638 -6.62 50.60 -19.64
N LEU A 639 -6.02 49.60 -20.24
CA LEU A 639 -4.85 49.78 -21.07
C LEU A 639 -5.30 50.59 -22.30
N ASN A 640 -5.29 51.90 -22.16
CA ASN A 640 -5.34 52.79 -23.32
C ASN A 640 -4.06 52.59 -24.12
N SER A 641 -4.18 51.90 -25.24
CA SER A 641 -3.23 51.90 -26.32
C SER A 641 -3.31 53.27 -27.02
N SER A 642 -2.45 54.17 -26.62
CA SER A 642 -2.08 55.33 -27.43
C SER A 642 -0.71 55.82 -26.93
N HIS A 643 0.33 55.28 -27.51
CA HIS A 643 1.49 56.00 -28.06
C HIS A 643 2.46 54.97 -28.64
#